data_d5b8cc7341ad3ccbe66c11ef7201cde4
#
_entry.id   d5b8cc7341ad3ccbe66c11ef7201cde4
#
_cell.length_a   1.000
_cell.length_b   1.000
_cell.length_c   1.000
_cell.angle_alpha   90.00
_cell.angle_beta   90.00
_cell.angle_gamma   90.00
#
_symmetry.space_group_name_H-M   'P 1'
#
loop_
_entity.id
_entity.type
_entity.pdbx_description
1 polymer ?
#
loop_
_entity_poly.entity_id
_entity_poly.type
_entity_poly.pdbx_seq_one_letter_code
_entity_poly.pdbx_strand_id
1 'polypeptide(L)'
;MTVGTAPLFPHSSDLPPLDAEACADPNKEDTMTHTPSTFAPLHSGWTLTAMNPEVAPAELRDRLVAGIPATVPGEATLDLLNAGLIDDPFDGDNETKQQWIGDVDWRFTCRFDWHDDGADRHDLVAYGLDTVATIELNGDPVAQTENCHRSYRFDINDLLTDGANELTITFMSPVRYSDQAEQRRGYYPHTEHHAFNQIRKPSYTFGWDWGIDVANAGIWREIGIDSWSGVRLAEVRPLVDVSADGTGILNVHVVVERAGKGRIMSPMDAHSQQTPVPVHVTLEGYGTMLEADGSVDQGRNETTITIAVPEAKLWWPIGYGDQPLYAVSVKAGDDLQAEWDGRIGFRTTHVDTRADEVGRPFQIYVNDVPVHAHGYNWIPDDAFISRISKRDYERGIRDLVEANANMVRIWGGGIYEDDVFYDLCDEHGIMVWHDFMLACAAYPEDAETKEEVEAEAREQIIRLSPHPSLIVWNGSNENYVAYAEWGGYKQALRDDDRKPNDYGYGEKPWGDYYYSELFPQLLADLDPTHVYLPSSPMSFTRFTNANWDTDGTMHIWDAWNRADYTVYADYTPRFADEFGYQAPPAWSTLVGAVHDEKLEPFGDQMLVHQKASGGNYKLARGMRGHITPGNLNDVSFGSVVNGTPKDGEHSWLIPTDDWADIEDWHWATQLQQAQAMRFGVEHMRSLEPVNAGALIWQLNDDWPVVSWAAVDFNGHRKPVWYASRDFFAPRLATIQPRTSEEYRETHSWEGVKTDTDHLELIVLNDT
;
A
#
# COMPACT_ATOMS: atom_id res chain seq x y z
N MET A 1 30.46 -45.42 -20.79
CA MET A 1 29.84 -44.94 -19.53
C MET A 1 28.70 -44.01 -19.98
N THR A 2 27.51 -44.53 -19.94
CA THR A 2 26.29 -43.79 -20.27
C THR A 2 25.90 -42.93 -19.07
N VAL A 3 25.94 -41.63 -19.23
CA VAL A 3 25.40 -40.67 -18.25
C VAL A 3 23.91 -40.62 -18.42
N GLY A 4 23.18 -41.10 -17.43
CA GLY A 4 21.73 -40.97 -17.38
C GLY A 4 21.35 -39.53 -17.05
N THR A 5 20.57 -38.90 -17.95
CA THR A 5 19.90 -37.62 -17.70
C THR A 5 18.71 -37.83 -16.78
N ALA A 6 18.82 -37.39 -15.54
CA ALA A 6 17.66 -37.19 -14.69
C ALA A 6 16.87 -35.97 -15.15
N PRO A 7 15.54 -35.96 -15.13
CA PRO A 7 14.74 -34.80 -15.53
C PRO A 7 14.94 -33.63 -14.54
N LEU A 8 15.20 -32.47 -15.07
CA LEU A 8 15.58 -31.24 -14.33
C LEU A 8 14.39 -30.47 -13.73
N PHE A 9 13.16 -30.98 -13.83
CA PHE A 9 11.99 -30.29 -13.25
C PHE A 9 11.00 -31.31 -12.67
N PRO A 10 10.53 -31.14 -11.44
CA PRO A 10 9.30 -31.81 -11.00
C PRO A 10 8.12 -31.22 -11.78
N HIS A 11 7.26 -32.09 -12.26
CA HIS A 11 6.01 -31.67 -12.88
C HIS A 11 5.10 -31.00 -11.86
N SER A 12 4.34 -29.97 -12.28
CA SER A 12 3.35 -29.21 -11.51
C SER A 12 2.20 -30.05 -10.91
N SER A 13 2.28 -31.38 -10.97
CA SER A 13 1.31 -32.33 -10.43
C SER A 13 1.65 -32.87 -9.04
N ASP A 14 2.77 -32.48 -8.44
CA ASP A 14 3.26 -33.05 -7.17
C ASP A 14 3.13 -32.11 -5.95
N LEU A 15 2.51 -30.96 -6.13
CA LEU A 15 2.05 -30.13 -5.01
C LEU A 15 0.67 -30.66 -4.56
N PRO A 16 0.42 -30.85 -3.27
CA PRO A 16 -0.90 -31.19 -2.81
C PRO A 16 -1.89 -30.13 -3.29
N PRO A 17 -3.07 -30.51 -3.78
CA PRO A 17 -4.13 -29.55 -4.06
C PRO A 17 -4.38 -28.78 -2.76
N LEU A 18 -4.50 -27.47 -2.84
CA LEU A 18 -5.07 -26.66 -1.77
C LEU A 18 -6.39 -27.33 -1.43
N ASP A 19 -6.51 -27.88 -0.22
CA ASP A 19 -7.67 -28.65 0.19
C ASP A 19 -8.92 -27.77 0.08
N ALA A 20 -9.69 -27.99 -0.97
CA ALA A 20 -10.97 -27.33 -1.22
C ALA A 20 -12.07 -27.75 -0.24
N GLU A 21 -11.75 -28.55 0.80
CA GLU A 21 -12.71 -29.04 1.79
C GLU A 21 -12.74 -28.26 3.11
N ALA A 22 -11.92 -27.21 3.27
CA ALA A 22 -12.07 -26.24 4.37
C ALA A 22 -12.74 -24.95 3.91
N CYS A 23 -13.25 -24.87 2.68
CA CYS A 23 -14.03 -23.75 2.22
C CYS A 23 -15.37 -23.75 2.96
N ALA A 24 -15.53 -22.75 3.83
CA ALA A 24 -16.80 -22.28 4.31
C ALA A 24 -17.80 -22.11 3.13
N ASP A 25 -19.08 -22.27 3.42
CA ASP A 25 -20.22 -22.06 2.54
C ASP A 25 -19.98 -20.87 1.58
N PRO A 26 -19.98 -21.05 0.25
CA PRO A 26 -19.74 -19.97 -0.70
C PRO A 26 -20.80 -18.85 -0.68
N ASN A 27 -21.79 -18.93 0.23
CA ASN A 27 -22.77 -17.88 0.52
C ASN A 27 -22.55 -17.19 1.88
N LYS A 28 -21.46 -17.43 2.59
CA LYS A 28 -21.02 -16.53 3.64
C LYS A 28 -20.25 -15.40 2.92
N GLU A 29 -20.92 -14.30 2.71
CA GLU A 29 -20.29 -13.01 2.47
C GLU A 29 -19.35 -12.76 3.65
N ASP A 30 -18.04 -12.79 3.40
CA ASP A 30 -17.01 -12.35 4.35
C ASP A 30 -17.10 -10.81 4.42
N THR A 31 -18.09 -10.35 5.14
CA THR A 31 -18.22 -8.96 5.53
C THR A 31 -17.38 -8.72 6.77
N MET A 32 -16.72 -7.57 6.82
CA MET A 32 -16.11 -7.02 8.04
C MET A 32 -16.98 -7.37 9.26
N THR A 33 -16.35 -7.81 10.32
CA THR A 33 -16.99 -8.25 11.57
C THR A 33 -17.91 -7.18 12.14
N HIS A 34 -19.17 -7.24 11.77
CA HIS A 34 -20.18 -6.32 12.29
C HIS A 34 -20.90 -6.94 13.48
N THR A 35 -21.09 -6.11 14.50
CA THR A 35 -22.15 -6.25 15.50
C THR A 35 -23.43 -6.68 14.79
N PRO A 36 -24.32 -7.54 15.36
CA PRO A 36 -25.63 -7.79 14.79
C PRO A 36 -26.47 -6.50 14.86
N SER A 37 -26.10 -5.58 14.06
CA SER A 37 -26.85 -4.45 13.58
C SER A 37 -27.47 -4.89 12.26
N THR A 38 -28.60 -4.38 11.93
CA THR A 38 -29.17 -4.60 10.61
C THR A 38 -28.57 -3.59 9.63
N PHE A 39 -27.33 -3.85 9.19
CA PHE A 39 -26.75 -3.04 8.12
C PHE A 39 -27.49 -3.30 6.81
N ALA A 40 -28.13 -2.27 6.29
CA ALA A 40 -28.86 -2.27 5.04
C ALA A 40 -28.03 -1.53 3.96
N PRO A 41 -27.30 -2.24 3.08
CA PRO A 41 -26.47 -1.61 2.06
C PRO A 41 -27.31 -0.89 1.01
N LEU A 42 -26.86 0.26 0.55
CA LEU A 42 -27.48 1.06 -0.50
C LEU A 42 -26.74 0.83 -1.83
N HIS A 43 -26.84 -0.37 -2.40
CA HIS A 43 -26.12 -0.76 -3.64
C HIS A 43 -26.87 -0.45 -4.93
N SER A 44 -28.12 -0.01 -4.88
CA SER A 44 -28.95 0.19 -6.08
C SER A 44 -29.70 1.51 -6.06
N GLY A 45 -30.17 1.93 -7.22
CA GLY A 45 -30.96 3.16 -7.36
C GLY A 45 -30.11 4.44 -7.47
N TRP A 46 -28.82 4.31 -7.71
CA TRP A 46 -27.90 5.44 -7.85
C TRP A 46 -27.90 6.05 -9.26
N THR A 47 -27.73 7.36 -9.30
CA THR A 47 -27.57 8.15 -10.51
C THR A 47 -26.39 9.10 -10.33
N LEU A 48 -25.54 9.24 -11.35
CA LEU A 48 -24.43 10.19 -11.41
C LEU A 48 -24.83 11.41 -12.24
N THR A 49 -24.57 12.61 -11.74
CA THR A 49 -24.77 13.88 -12.45
C THR A 49 -23.54 14.80 -12.31
N ALA A 50 -23.24 15.59 -13.36
CA ALA A 50 -22.22 16.62 -13.28
C ALA A 50 -22.81 17.92 -12.77
N MET A 51 -22.18 18.54 -11.78
CA MET A 51 -22.63 19.80 -11.17
C MET A 51 -22.08 21.05 -11.85
N ASN A 52 -20.98 20.91 -12.61
CA ASN A 52 -20.33 21.93 -13.44
C ASN A 52 -20.10 21.39 -14.87
N PRO A 53 -21.19 21.06 -15.61
CA PRO A 53 -21.10 20.35 -16.89
C PRO A 53 -20.38 21.12 -17.99
N GLU A 54 -20.13 22.40 -17.82
CA GLU A 54 -19.38 23.24 -18.77
C GLU A 54 -17.92 22.82 -18.92
N VAL A 55 -17.36 22.10 -17.94
CA VAL A 55 -16.01 21.54 -17.97
C VAL A 55 -15.93 20.34 -18.92
N ALA A 56 -17.01 19.54 -18.99
CA ALA A 56 -17.08 18.37 -19.84
C ALA A 56 -17.17 18.71 -21.34
N PRO A 57 -16.82 17.79 -22.24
CA PRO A 57 -17.01 17.91 -23.68
C PRO A 57 -18.47 18.30 -24.03
N ALA A 58 -18.65 19.21 -24.98
CA ALA A 58 -19.95 19.83 -25.26
C ALA A 58 -21.04 18.81 -25.61
N GLU A 59 -20.68 17.74 -26.30
CA GLU A 59 -21.56 16.64 -26.71
C GLU A 59 -22.09 15.77 -25.56
N LEU A 60 -21.42 15.78 -24.41
CA LEU A 60 -21.79 14.97 -23.24
C LEU A 60 -22.64 15.73 -22.24
N ARG A 61 -22.64 17.07 -22.26
CA ARG A 61 -23.20 17.92 -21.21
C ARG A 61 -24.67 17.66 -20.91
N ASP A 62 -25.49 17.54 -21.95
CA ASP A 62 -26.95 17.32 -21.76
C ASP A 62 -27.21 15.96 -21.08
N ARG A 63 -26.43 14.92 -21.40
CA ARG A 63 -26.55 13.61 -20.77
C ARG A 63 -26.07 13.64 -19.32
N LEU A 64 -24.95 14.32 -19.04
CA LEU A 64 -24.39 14.45 -17.70
C LEU A 64 -25.29 15.25 -16.75
N VAL A 65 -26.00 16.26 -17.27
CA VAL A 65 -27.02 17.01 -16.50
C VAL A 65 -28.27 16.17 -16.26
N ALA A 66 -28.70 15.39 -17.26
CA ALA A 66 -29.87 14.50 -17.12
C ALA A 66 -29.63 13.33 -16.17
N GLY A 67 -28.37 12.99 -15.95
CA GLY A 67 -27.93 11.88 -15.13
C GLY A 67 -27.79 10.56 -15.89
N ILE A 68 -26.84 9.75 -15.44
CA ILE A 68 -26.57 8.39 -15.92
C ILE A 68 -26.67 7.40 -14.73
N PRO A 69 -26.95 6.11 -14.98
CA PRO A 69 -26.89 5.11 -13.91
C PRO A 69 -25.49 5.09 -13.27
N ALA A 70 -25.44 4.95 -11.95
CA ALA A 70 -24.20 4.79 -11.21
C ALA A 70 -24.18 3.45 -10.46
N THR A 71 -23.00 2.91 -10.31
CA THR A 71 -22.70 1.70 -9.54
C THR A 71 -22.11 2.11 -8.19
N VAL A 72 -22.56 1.48 -7.10
CA VAL A 72 -22.04 1.71 -5.76
C VAL A 72 -21.88 0.35 -5.05
N PRO A 73 -20.68 0.02 -4.55
CA PRO A 73 -19.42 0.78 -4.66
C PRO A 73 -19.02 1.05 -6.11
N GLY A 74 -18.38 2.21 -6.37
CA GLY A 74 -17.98 2.62 -7.71
C GLY A 74 -17.44 4.04 -7.79
N GLU A 75 -17.08 4.43 -9.00
CA GLU A 75 -16.39 5.67 -9.30
C GLU A 75 -16.91 6.30 -10.58
N ALA A 76 -16.86 7.64 -10.66
CA ALA A 76 -17.43 8.41 -11.76
C ALA A 76 -16.89 7.99 -13.14
N THR A 77 -15.58 7.74 -13.27
CA THR A 77 -14.96 7.32 -14.54
C THR A 77 -15.52 5.97 -15.00
N LEU A 78 -15.71 5.01 -14.09
CA LEU A 78 -16.28 3.70 -14.42
C LEU A 78 -17.75 3.81 -14.85
N ASP A 79 -18.53 4.69 -14.23
CA ASP A 79 -19.91 4.92 -14.63
C ASP A 79 -20.03 5.59 -16.00
N LEU A 80 -19.10 6.50 -16.32
CA LEU A 80 -19.00 7.10 -17.67
C LEU A 80 -18.65 6.05 -18.72
N LEU A 81 -17.69 5.17 -18.42
CA LEU A 81 -17.30 4.05 -19.28
C LEU A 81 -18.47 3.09 -19.50
N ASN A 82 -19.14 2.67 -18.44
CA ASN A 82 -20.30 1.77 -18.48
C ASN A 82 -21.49 2.37 -19.25
N ALA A 83 -21.64 3.69 -19.20
CA ALA A 83 -22.65 4.42 -19.97
C ALA A 83 -22.28 4.63 -21.45
N GLY A 84 -21.07 4.22 -21.86
CA GLY A 84 -20.54 4.42 -23.22
C GLY A 84 -20.34 5.88 -23.57
N LEU A 85 -19.95 6.72 -22.62
CA LEU A 85 -19.69 8.15 -22.80
C LEU A 85 -18.21 8.46 -22.98
N ILE A 86 -17.35 7.56 -22.56
CA ILE A 86 -15.90 7.60 -22.77
C ILE A 86 -15.43 6.24 -23.27
N ASP A 87 -14.29 6.23 -23.91
CA ASP A 87 -13.55 5.02 -24.23
C ASP A 87 -12.76 4.54 -23.00
N ASP A 88 -12.23 3.31 -23.03
CA ASP A 88 -11.45 2.77 -21.92
C ASP A 88 -10.23 3.67 -21.64
N PRO A 89 -10.07 4.22 -20.42
CA PRO A 89 -8.91 5.05 -20.07
C PRO A 89 -7.57 4.35 -20.28
N PHE A 90 -7.54 3.02 -20.18
CA PHE A 90 -6.33 2.21 -20.29
C PHE A 90 -5.92 1.91 -21.72
N ASP A 91 -6.71 2.31 -22.72
CA ASP A 91 -6.49 2.01 -24.12
C ASP A 91 -5.85 3.19 -24.85
N GLY A 92 -4.69 2.97 -25.44
CA GLY A 92 -3.96 3.92 -26.27
C GLY A 92 -3.57 5.20 -25.54
N ASP A 93 -4.07 6.33 -26.05
CA ASP A 93 -3.84 7.66 -25.46
C ASP A 93 -5.10 8.27 -24.82
N ASN A 94 -6.08 7.42 -24.46
CA ASN A 94 -7.39 7.88 -23.94
C ASN A 94 -7.27 8.62 -22.62
N GLU A 95 -6.31 8.24 -21.75
CA GLU A 95 -5.98 8.99 -20.54
C GLU A 95 -5.85 10.50 -20.80
N THR A 96 -5.09 10.88 -21.83
CA THR A 96 -4.84 12.29 -22.14
C THR A 96 -6.07 13.06 -22.61
N LYS A 97 -7.10 12.35 -23.10
CA LYS A 97 -8.36 12.91 -23.60
C LYS A 97 -9.41 13.05 -22.51
N GLN A 98 -9.19 12.41 -21.36
CA GLN A 98 -10.20 12.24 -20.31
C GLN A 98 -9.87 13.01 -19.02
N GLN A 99 -8.84 13.85 -19.02
CA GLN A 99 -8.41 14.66 -17.87
C GLN A 99 -9.54 15.54 -17.30
N TRP A 100 -10.49 15.96 -18.15
CA TRP A 100 -11.66 16.76 -17.75
C TRP A 100 -12.51 16.11 -16.66
N ILE A 101 -12.46 14.77 -16.50
CA ILE A 101 -13.23 14.03 -15.50
C ILE A 101 -12.84 14.44 -14.08
N GLY A 102 -11.53 14.62 -13.84
CA GLY A 102 -10.98 15.09 -12.57
C GLY A 102 -11.36 16.55 -12.22
N ASP A 103 -11.78 17.35 -13.20
CA ASP A 103 -12.20 18.74 -13.01
C ASP A 103 -13.70 18.91 -12.71
N VAL A 104 -14.49 17.82 -12.82
CA VAL A 104 -15.94 17.86 -12.61
C VAL A 104 -16.29 17.60 -11.16
N ASP A 105 -17.26 18.37 -10.63
CA ASP A 105 -17.96 18.04 -9.39
C ASP A 105 -19.03 17.00 -9.68
N TRP A 106 -18.91 15.85 -9.06
CA TRP A 106 -19.82 14.72 -9.29
C TRP A 106 -20.82 14.57 -8.17
N ARG A 107 -22.12 14.41 -8.53
CA ARG A 107 -23.18 14.12 -7.56
C ARG A 107 -23.75 12.73 -7.80
N PHE A 108 -23.65 11.90 -6.78
CA PHE A 108 -24.32 10.61 -6.66
C PHE A 108 -25.66 10.81 -5.93
N THR A 109 -26.76 10.31 -6.50
CA THR A 109 -28.09 10.40 -5.89
C THR A 109 -28.70 9.02 -5.83
N CYS A 110 -29.11 8.59 -4.63
CA CYS A 110 -29.82 7.34 -4.38
C CYS A 110 -31.24 7.63 -3.89
N ARG A 111 -32.23 6.95 -4.46
CA ARG A 111 -33.61 6.95 -3.95
C ARG A 111 -33.93 5.55 -3.43
N PHE A 112 -34.38 5.50 -2.17
CA PHE A 112 -34.66 4.24 -1.50
C PHE A 112 -35.88 4.37 -0.60
N ASP A 113 -36.58 3.26 -0.38
CA ASP A 113 -37.65 3.17 0.61
C ASP A 113 -37.08 2.64 1.92
N TRP A 114 -37.37 3.31 3.01
CA TRP A 114 -37.00 2.90 4.36
C TRP A 114 -38.25 2.81 5.25
N HIS A 115 -38.27 1.85 6.14
CA HIS A 115 -39.32 1.69 7.13
C HIS A 115 -38.69 1.54 8.52
N ASP A 116 -39.29 2.26 9.49
CA ASP A 116 -38.84 2.21 10.89
C ASP A 116 -38.89 0.75 11.40
N ASP A 117 -37.73 0.21 11.71
CA ASP A 117 -37.53 -1.14 12.25
C ASP A 117 -37.61 -1.19 13.78
N GLY A 118 -37.77 -0.03 14.44
CA GLY A 118 -37.88 0.13 15.88
C GLY A 118 -36.54 0.16 16.61
N ALA A 119 -35.42 0.24 15.90
CA ALA A 119 -34.10 0.41 16.50
C ALA A 119 -33.98 1.80 17.15
N ASP A 120 -33.08 1.90 18.17
CA ASP A 120 -32.86 3.17 18.87
C ASP A 120 -32.04 4.15 18.02
N ARG A 121 -31.17 3.64 17.13
CA ARG A 121 -30.25 4.40 16.29
C ARG A 121 -30.27 3.90 14.85
N HIS A 122 -30.18 4.85 13.94
CA HIS A 122 -29.97 4.62 12.52
C HIS A 122 -28.83 5.52 12.09
N ASP A 123 -27.69 4.90 11.75
CA ASP A 123 -26.52 5.61 11.31
C ASP A 123 -26.30 5.39 9.81
N LEU A 124 -26.04 6.48 9.06
CA LEU A 124 -25.45 6.37 7.74
C LEU A 124 -23.98 6.02 7.91
N VAL A 125 -23.58 4.85 7.40
CA VAL A 125 -22.18 4.41 7.41
C VAL A 125 -21.65 4.40 5.99
N ALA A 126 -20.52 5.05 5.77
CA ALA A 126 -19.78 5.03 4.51
C ALA A 126 -18.34 4.59 4.78
N TYR A 127 -17.96 3.44 4.25
CA TYR A 127 -16.62 2.85 4.48
C TYR A 127 -15.54 3.45 3.61
N GLY A 128 -15.89 4.18 2.55
CA GLY A 128 -14.93 4.87 1.69
C GLY A 128 -15.59 5.89 0.77
N LEU A 129 -15.26 7.17 0.95
CA LEU A 129 -15.68 8.28 0.09
C LEU A 129 -14.46 8.96 -0.50
N ASP A 130 -14.36 9.02 -1.83
CA ASP A 130 -13.22 9.60 -2.52
C ASP A 130 -13.61 10.92 -3.21
N THR A 131 -13.41 12.07 -2.58
CA THR A 131 -12.74 12.38 -1.29
C THR A 131 -13.52 13.45 -0.56
N VAL A 132 -13.55 14.68 -1.12
CA VAL A 132 -14.18 15.85 -0.51
C VAL A 132 -15.66 15.87 -0.87
N ALA A 133 -16.51 15.48 0.08
CA ALA A 133 -17.92 15.27 -0.18
C ALA A 133 -18.82 16.08 0.75
N THR A 134 -19.96 16.50 0.21
CA THR A 134 -21.12 17.01 0.98
C THR A 134 -22.24 15.99 0.89
N ILE A 135 -22.74 15.57 2.04
CA ILE A 135 -23.78 14.54 2.20
C ILE A 135 -25.07 15.20 2.65
N GLU A 136 -26.17 14.94 1.95
CA GLU A 136 -27.51 15.43 2.27
C GLU A 136 -28.50 14.26 2.23
N LEU A 137 -29.42 14.21 3.21
CA LEU A 137 -30.54 13.26 3.24
C LEU A 137 -31.85 14.04 3.25
N ASN A 138 -32.73 13.77 2.27
CA ASN A 138 -34.00 14.46 2.07
C ASN A 138 -33.88 16.00 1.91
N GLY A 139 -32.71 16.46 1.44
CA GLY A 139 -32.38 17.87 1.28
C GLY A 139 -31.83 18.55 2.54
N ASP A 140 -31.75 17.84 3.66
CA ASP A 140 -31.13 18.33 4.88
C ASP A 140 -29.65 17.90 4.96
N PRO A 141 -28.70 18.78 5.42
CA PRO A 141 -27.31 18.44 5.49
C PRO A 141 -27.03 17.38 6.57
N VAL A 142 -26.29 16.35 6.21
CA VAL A 142 -25.77 15.31 7.11
C VAL A 142 -24.37 15.68 7.57
N ALA A 143 -23.43 15.79 6.64
CA ALA A 143 -22.00 16.01 6.93
C ALA A 143 -21.19 16.50 5.72
N GLN A 144 -19.93 16.84 5.98
CA GLN A 144 -18.86 16.98 4.99
C GLN A 144 -17.73 16.03 5.33
N THR A 145 -17.03 15.53 4.30
CA THR A 145 -15.86 14.62 4.45
C THR A 145 -14.70 15.14 3.60
N GLU A 146 -13.47 14.85 4.03
CA GLU A 146 -12.24 15.33 3.36
C GLU A 146 -11.13 14.27 3.29
N ASN A 147 -11.42 12.99 3.62
CA ASN A 147 -10.43 11.92 3.69
C ASN A 147 -10.97 10.62 3.11
N CYS A 148 -10.29 10.08 2.09
CA CYS A 148 -10.61 8.82 1.43
C CYS A 148 -10.19 7.58 2.24
N HIS A 149 -9.23 7.73 3.16
CA HIS A 149 -8.57 6.63 3.86
C HIS A 149 -9.22 6.22 5.19
N ARG A 150 -10.42 6.75 5.47
CA ARG A 150 -11.17 6.46 6.69
C ARG A 150 -12.64 6.23 6.42
N SER A 151 -13.32 5.56 7.35
CA SER A 151 -14.77 5.39 7.35
C SER A 151 -15.47 6.54 8.06
N TYR A 152 -16.77 6.67 7.80
CA TYR A 152 -17.64 7.70 8.37
C TYR A 152 -18.94 7.09 8.88
N ARG A 153 -19.40 7.56 10.04
CA ARG A 153 -20.67 7.17 10.67
C ARG A 153 -21.41 8.39 11.16
N PHE A 154 -22.66 8.59 10.71
CA PHE A 154 -23.46 9.76 11.01
C PHE A 154 -24.84 9.35 11.51
N ASP A 155 -25.25 9.84 12.69
CA ASP A 155 -26.62 9.69 13.19
C ASP A 155 -27.61 10.41 12.25
N ILE A 156 -28.53 9.64 11.66
CA ILE A 156 -29.56 10.14 10.73
C ILE A 156 -30.98 9.93 11.20
N ASN A 157 -31.19 9.55 12.47
CA ASN A 157 -32.51 9.29 13.05
C ASN A 157 -33.53 10.38 12.73
N ASP A 158 -33.15 11.65 12.93
CA ASP A 158 -34.04 12.79 12.76
C ASP A 158 -34.24 13.18 11.27
N LEU A 159 -33.54 12.56 10.34
CA LEU A 159 -33.55 12.87 8.90
C LEU A 159 -34.25 11.79 8.07
N LEU A 160 -34.32 10.56 8.58
CA LEU A 160 -35.05 9.47 7.92
C LEU A 160 -36.54 9.69 8.00
N THR A 161 -37.22 9.37 6.90
CA THR A 161 -38.70 9.37 6.83
C THR A 161 -39.22 7.99 6.49
N ASP A 162 -40.30 7.58 7.11
CA ASP A 162 -40.97 6.32 6.75
C ASP A 162 -41.48 6.39 5.29
N GLY A 163 -41.04 5.48 4.45
CA GLY A 163 -41.26 5.46 3.00
C GLY A 163 -40.08 5.99 2.20
N ALA A 164 -40.35 6.83 1.20
CA ALA A 164 -39.34 7.27 0.23
C ALA A 164 -38.35 8.28 0.82
N ASN A 165 -37.04 8.01 0.62
CA ASN A 165 -35.94 8.89 1.00
C ASN A 165 -35.04 9.14 -0.21
N GLU A 166 -34.30 10.27 -0.19
CA GLU A 166 -33.30 10.64 -1.18
C GLU A 166 -32.01 11.01 -0.47
N LEU A 167 -30.95 10.23 -0.74
CA LEU A 167 -29.55 10.49 -0.31
C LEU A 167 -28.78 11.08 -1.47
N THR A 168 -28.14 12.24 -1.26
CA THR A 168 -27.22 12.83 -2.22
C THR A 168 -25.82 12.99 -1.62
N ILE A 169 -24.80 12.62 -2.40
CA ILE A 169 -23.40 12.80 -2.07
C ILE A 169 -22.74 13.55 -3.23
N THR A 170 -22.30 14.77 -2.96
CA THR A 170 -21.66 15.63 -3.96
C THR A 170 -20.18 15.73 -3.68
N PHE A 171 -19.37 15.16 -4.56
CA PHE A 171 -17.92 15.25 -4.52
C PHE A 171 -17.44 16.50 -5.24
N MET A 172 -16.61 17.27 -4.60
CA MET A 172 -15.85 18.34 -5.25
C MET A 172 -14.75 17.72 -6.13
N SER A 173 -14.47 18.33 -7.27
CA SER A 173 -13.34 17.97 -8.12
C SER A 173 -12.05 17.87 -7.28
N PRO A 174 -11.35 16.71 -7.29
CA PRO A 174 -10.11 16.55 -6.53
C PRO A 174 -8.98 17.46 -7.02
N VAL A 175 -8.88 17.67 -8.34
CA VAL A 175 -7.89 18.58 -8.94
C VAL A 175 -8.13 20.01 -8.48
N ARG A 176 -9.36 20.49 -8.63
CA ARG A 176 -9.70 21.87 -8.24
C ARG A 176 -9.61 22.08 -6.72
N TYR A 177 -9.96 21.07 -5.89
CA TYR A 177 -9.80 21.17 -4.44
C TYR A 177 -8.32 21.30 -4.06
N SER A 178 -7.45 20.44 -4.60
CA SER A 178 -6.02 20.47 -4.29
C SER A 178 -5.36 21.78 -4.71
N ASP A 179 -5.69 22.30 -5.91
CA ASP A 179 -5.22 23.60 -6.38
C ASP A 179 -5.67 24.76 -5.48
N GLN A 180 -6.93 24.75 -5.04
CA GLN A 180 -7.45 25.76 -4.11
C GLN A 180 -6.83 25.64 -2.72
N ALA A 181 -6.57 24.41 -2.25
CA ALA A 181 -5.89 24.18 -0.99
C ALA A 181 -4.45 24.71 -1.04
N GLU A 182 -3.72 24.44 -2.13
CA GLU A 182 -2.38 25.01 -2.33
C GLU A 182 -2.40 26.55 -2.37
N GLN A 183 -3.38 27.15 -3.03
CA GLN A 183 -3.53 28.62 -3.02
C GLN A 183 -3.77 29.20 -1.62
N ARG A 184 -4.49 28.46 -0.75
CA ARG A 184 -4.78 28.88 0.64
C ARG A 184 -3.61 28.67 1.59
N ARG A 185 -2.99 27.47 1.53
CA ARG A 185 -1.95 27.02 2.45
C ARG A 185 -0.54 27.40 2.02
N GLY A 186 -0.35 27.68 0.71
CA GLY A 186 0.95 27.86 0.07
C GLY A 186 1.47 26.58 -0.54
N TYR A 187 2.54 26.73 -1.32
CA TYR A 187 3.20 25.61 -1.98
C TYR A 187 3.95 24.73 -0.98
N TYR A 188 3.64 23.45 -1.02
CA TYR A 188 4.38 22.38 -0.35
C TYR A 188 5.06 21.51 -1.42
N PRO A 189 6.39 21.29 -1.35
CA PRO A 189 7.08 20.47 -2.34
C PRO A 189 6.45 19.07 -2.49
N HIS A 190 6.33 18.62 -3.73
CA HIS A 190 5.82 17.30 -4.10
C HIS A 190 6.41 16.85 -5.45
N THR A 191 6.28 15.57 -5.81
CA THR A 191 6.85 15.02 -7.05
C THR A 191 6.01 15.33 -8.27
N GLU A 192 4.81 14.85 -8.37
CA GLU A 192 3.99 14.89 -9.57
C GLU A 192 3.45 16.30 -9.88
N HIS A 193 2.72 16.46 -10.99
CA HIS A 193 2.27 17.78 -11.48
C HIS A 193 1.06 18.35 -10.73
N HIS A 194 0.27 17.52 -10.07
CA HIS A 194 -0.83 17.94 -9.20
C HIS A 194 -0.40 18.06 -7.74
N ALA A 195 -1.02 18.95 -6.99
CA ALA A 195 -0.78 19.15 -5.57
C ALA A 195 -1.48 18.05 -4.71
N PHE A 196 -1.17 16.78 -4.99
CA PHE A 196 -1.79 15.62 -4.35
C PHE A 196 -1.61 15.60 -2.82
N ASN A 197 -0.58 16.26 -2.32
CA ASN A 197 -0.28 16.40 -0.90
C ASN A 197 -1.21 17.39 -0.15
N GLN A 198 -2.12 18.06 -0.86
CA GLN A 198 -3.08 19.01 -0.30
C GLN A 198 -4.47 18.38 -0.04
N ILE A 199 -4.65 17.10 -0.36
CA ILE A 199 -5.89 16.34 -0.20
C ILE A 199 -5.57 14.95 0.37
N ARG A 200 -6.45 14.37 1.20
CA ARG A 200 -6.28 13.01 1.74
C ARG A 200 -6.91 11.98 0.80
N LYS A 201 -6.27 11.74 -0.33
CA LYS A 201 -6.65 10.85 -1.42
C LYS A 201 -5.44 9.99 -1.80
N PRO A 202 -5.61 8.75 -2.33
CA PRO A 202 -4.50 7.99 -2.86
C PRO A 202 -3.71 8.82 -3.87
N SER A 203 -2.43 9.10 -3.56
CA SER A 203 -1.63 10.05 -4.32
C SER A 203 -1.37 9.60 -5.76
N TYR A 204 -1.24 8.28 -5.98
CA TYR A 204 -0.98 7.71 -7.29
C TYR A 204 -2.09 7.97 -8.32
N THR A 205 -3.33 8.24 -7.89
CA THR A 205 -4.45 8.55 -8.79
C THR A 205 -4.33 9.90 -9.49
N PHE A 206 -3.41 10.76 -9.04
CA PHE A 206 -3.01 11.99 -9.73
C PHE A 206 -1.88 11.78 -10.76
N GLY A 207 -1.64 10.55 -11.15
CA GLY A 207 -0.49 10.14 -11.94
C GLY A 207 0.74 9.84 -11.07
N TRP A 208 1.53 8.87 -11.49
CA TRP A 208 2.80 8.52 -10.88
C TRP A 208 3.79 8.09 -11.96
N ASP A 209 5.07 7.86 -11.62
CA ASP A 209 6.06 7.41 -12.61
C ASP A 209 5.84 5.97 -13.10
N TRP A 210 4.75 5.34 -12.64
CA TRP A 210 4.15 4.08 -13.11
C TRP A 210 2.62 4.16 -13.23
N GLY A 211 1.96 5.09 -12.54
CA GLY A 211 0.50 5.20 -12.41
C GLY A 211 -0.13 6.09 -13.47
N ILE A 212 -1.32 5.71 -13.93
CA ILE A 212 -2.15 6.52 -14.80
C ILE A 212 -2.72 7.74 -14.07
N ASP A 213 -2.85 8.87 -14.76
CA ASP A 213 -3.48 10.08 -14.21
C ASP A 213 -4.99 10.05 -14.45
N VAL A 214 -5.73 9.65 -13.41
CA VAL A 214 -7.19 9.51 -13.42
C VAL A 214 -7.80 10.06 -12.14
N ALA A 215 -7.45 11.28 -11.74
CA ALA A 215 -7.95 11.95 -10.54
C ALA A 215 -9.49 11.81 -10.41
N ASN A 216 -9.94 10.74 -9.78
CA ASN A 216 -11.32 10.25 -9.80
C ASN A 216 -12.10 10.69 -8.56
N ALA A 217 -13.40 10.42 -8.51
CA ALA A 217 -14.26 10.62 -7.35
C ALA A 217 -15.34 9.54 -7.31
N GLY A 218 -15.73 9.10 -6.10
CA GLY A 218 -16.79 8.11 -5.96
C GLY A 218 -16.99 7.58 -4.56
N ILE A 219 -17.97 6.69 -4.44
CA ILE A 219 -18.26 5.91 -3.24
C ILE A 219 -17.57 4.56 -3.43
N TRP A 220 -16.28 4.46 -3.08
CA TRP A 220 -15.44 3.35 -3.51
C TRP A 220 -15.54 2.09 -2.63
N ARG A 221 -16.11 2.22 -1.43
CA ARG A 221 -16.46 1.11 -0.54
C ARG A 221 -17.94 1.16 -0.19
N GLU A 222 -18.45 0.18 0.55
CA GLU A 222 -19.83 0.08 0.91
C GLU A 222 -20.38 1.33 1.63
N ILE A 223 -21.65 1.63 1.36
CA ILE A 223 -22.44 2.64 2.06
C ILE A 223 -23.83 2.07 2.37
N GLY A 224 -24.34 2.36 3.56
CA GLY A 224 -25.65 1.85 3.98
C GLY A 224 -26.14 2.45 5.28
N ILE A 225 -27.28 1.97 5.72
CA ILE A 225 -27.90 2.35 7.00
C ILE A 225 -27.65 1.22 7.99
N ASP A 226 -27.02 1.54 9.12
CA ASP A 226 -26.79 0.64 10.22
C ASP A 226 -27.76 0.95 11.36
N SER A 227 -28.73 0.02 11.60
CA SER A 227 -29.74 0.12 12.63
C SER A 227 -29.35 -0.70 13.86
N TRP A 228 -29.31 -0.08 15.04
CA TRP A 228 -28.90 -0.75 16.25
C TRP A 228 -29.57 -0.19 17.51
N SER A 229 -29.60 -0.98 18.59
CA SER A 229 -30.24 -0.62 19.86
C SER A 229 -29.36 -0.93 21.06
N GLY A 230 -29.54 -0.21 22.15
CA GLY A 230 -28.87 -0.46 23.40
C GLY A 230 -27.38 -0.13 23.34
N VAL A 231 -26.55 -1.07 22.86
CA VAL A 231 -25.09 -0.96 22.82
C VAL A 231 -24.55 -1.49 21.49
N ARG A 232 -23.54 -0.83 20.94
CA ARG A 232 -22.67 -1.39 19.89
C ARG A 232 -21.21 -1.41 20.33
N LEU A 233 -20.44 -2.31 19.77
CA LEU A 233 -18.98 -2.30 19.85
C LEU A 233 -18.44 -1.23 18.88
N ALA A 234 -17.92 -0.15 19.43
CA ALA A 234 -17.34 0.94 18.64
C ALA A 234 -15.89 0.64 18.23
N GLU A 235 -15.17 -0.10 19.09
CA GLU A 235 -13.81 -0.57 18.85
C GLU A 235 -13.62 -1.92 19.53
N VAL A 236 -13.01 -2.86 18.83
CA VAL A 236 -12.47 -4.10 19.40
C VAL A 236 -11.05 -4.27 18.89
N ARG A 237 -10.09 -4.33 19.80
CA ARG A 237 -8.67 -4.39 19.47
C ARG A 237 -7.99 -5.47 20.29
N PRO A 238 -7.90 -6.70 19.75
CA PRO A 238 -7.15 -7.80 20.36
C PRO A 238 -5.66 -7.63 20.07
N LEU A 239 -4.85 -7.47 21.12
CA LEU A 239 -3.40 -7.40 21.05
C LEU A 239 -2.79 -8.62 21.71
N VAL A 240 -1.74 -9.16 21.13
CA VAL A 240 -1.06 -10.37 21.60
C VAL A 240 0.35 -10.06 22.11
N ASP A 241 0.78 -10.87 23.08
CA ASP A 241 2.16 -10.95 23.55
C ASP A 241 2.47 -12.39 23.93
N VAL A 242 3.74 -12.74 24.07
CA VAL A 242 4.19 -14.04 24.52
C VAL A 242 5.20 -13.87 25.64
N SER A 243 4.87 -14.38 26.80
CA SER A 243 5.76 -14.33 27.95
C SER A 243 6.93 -15.31 27.82
N ALA A 244 7.99 -15.08 28.61
CA ALA A 244 9.23 -15.87 28.53
C ALA A 244 9.06 -17.38 28.82
N ASP A 245 7.94 -17.79 29.44
CA ASP A 245 7.61 -19.21 29.68
C ASP A 245 6.76 -19.83 28.55
N GLY A 246 6.51 -19.09 27.45
CA GLY A 246 5.71 -19.52 26.31
C GLY A 246 4.20 -19.38 26.50
N THR A 247 3.75 -18.67 27.53
CA THR A 247 2.34 -18.35 27.70
C THR A 247 1.96 -17.20 26.76
N GLY A 248 1.00 -17.42 25.86
CA GLY A 248 0.37 -16.37 25.07
C GLY A 248 -0.52 -15.50 25.94
N ILE A 249 -0.44 -14.21 25.77
CA ILE A 249 -1.28 -13.21 26.44
C ILE A 249 -2.11 -12.49 25.37
N LEU A 250 -3.42 -12.61 25.47
CA LEU A 250 -4.36 -11.85 24.66
C LEU A 250 -4.98 -10.74 25.50
N ASN A 251 -4.80 -9.50 25.10
CA ASN A 251 -5.46 -8.33 25.68
C ASN A 251 -6.47 -7.79 24.68
N VAL A 252 -7.76 -7.94 24.98
CA VAL A 252 -8.85 -7.41 24.14
C VAL A 252 -9.30 -6.07 24.71
N HIS A 253 -8.92 -5.00 24.05
CA HIS A 253 -9.44 -3.67 24.33
C HIS A 253 -10.78 -3.49 23.65
N VAL A 254 -11.80 -3.03 24.39
CA VAL A 254 -13.17 -2.88 23.91
C VAL A 254 -13.66 -1.49 24.23
N VAL A 255 -14.17 -0.78 23.20
CA VAL A 255 -14.89 0.48 23.37
C VAL A 255 -16.35 0.26 22.97
N VAL A 256 -17.26 0.66 23.84
CA VAL A 256 -18.71 0.59 23.57
C VAL A 256 -19.32 1.96 23.35
N GLU A 257 -20.25 2.04 22.43
CA GLU A 257 -21.16 3.15 22.28
C GLU A 257 -22.57 2.75 22.75
N ARG A 258 -23.24 3.65 23.46
CA ARG A 258 -24.62 3.43 23.93
C ARG A 258 -25.58 4.22 23.06
N ALA A 259 -26.68 3.59 22.64
CA ALA A 259 -27.70 4.24 21.86
C ALA A 259 -28.29 5.43 22.61
N GLY A 260 -28.28 6.60 21.96
CA GLY A 260 -29.01 7.79 22.39
C GLY A 260 -30.07 8.11 21.33
N LYS A 261 -31.17 8.76 21.69
CA LYS A 261 -32.20 9.14 20.75
C LYS A 261 -31.94 10.53 20.15
N GLY A 262 -31.68 10.57 18.85
CA GLY A 262 -31.47 11.79 18.08
C GLY A 262 -30.12 12.50 18.27
N ARG A 263 -29.88 13.57 17.51
CA ARG A 263 -28.64 14.36 17.51
C ARG A 263 -28.36 15.12 18.79
N ILE A 264 -29.37 15.27 19.66
CA ILE A 264 -29.27 15.96 20.95
C ILE A 264 -29.57 14.95 22.05
N MET A 265 -28.56 14.59 22.86
CA MET A 265 -28.72 13.73 24.02
C MET A 265 -29.72 14.32 25.00
N SER A 266 -30.79 13.58 25.28
CA SER A 266 -31.72 13.94 26.33
C SER A 266 -31.16 13.63 27.74
N PRO A 267 -31.69 14.24 28.82
CA PRO A 267 -31.31 13.86 30.19
C PRO A 267 -31.55 12.39 30.52
N MET A 268 -32.47 11.71 29.79
CA MET A 268 -32.74 10.27 29.94
C MET A 268 -31.65 9.43 29.31
N ASP A 269 -31.06 9.89 28.21
CA ASP A 269 -29.92 9.21 27.54
C ASP A 269 -28.69 9.26 28.42
N ALA A 270 -28.46 10.38 29.13
CA ALA A 270 -27.38 10.49 30.14
C ALA A 270 -27.58 9.49 31.29
N HIS A 271 -28.80 9.01 31.55
CA HIS A 271 -29.06 8.02 32.59
C HIS A 271 -28.71 6.58 32.14
N SER A 272 -28.89 6.26 30.85
CA SER A 272 -28.53 4.97 30.28
C SER A 272 -26.99 4.74 30.26
N GLN A 273 -26.21 5.80 30.26
CA GLN A 273 -24.74 5.74 30.39
C GLN A 273 -24.27 5.35 31.80
N GLN A 274 -25.18 5.20 32.76
CA GLN A 274 -24.84 4.90 34.17
C GLN A 274 -24.83 3.41 34.50
N THR A 275 -25.29 2.53 33.64
CA THR A 275 -25.25 1.10 33.87
C THR A 275 -23.96 0.48 33.33
N PRO A 276 -23.28 -0.41 34.08
CA PRO A 276 -22.20 -1.21 33.51
C PRO A 276 -22.66 -2.01 32.29
N VAL A 277 -21.80 -2.17 31.28
CA VAL A 277 -22.08 -3.00 30.09
C VAL A 277 -21.29 -4.29 30.22
N PRO A 278 -21.92 -5.47 30.35
CA PRO A 278 -21.21 -6.73 30.36
C PRO A 278 -20.51 -6.96 29.01
N VAL A 279 -19.31 -7.56 29.08
CA VAL A 279 -18.52 -7.94 27.91
C VAL A 279 -18.03 -9.35 28.12
N HIS A 280 -18.23 -10.21 27.13
CA HIS A 280 -17.79 -11.60 27.09
C HIS A 280 -16.80 -11.80 25.94
N VAL A 281 -15.66 -12.43 26.21
CA VAL A 281 -14.63 -12.76 25.21
C VAL A 281 -14.42 -14.25 25.17
N THR A 282 -14.47 -14.82 23.97
CA THR A 282 -14.15 -16.24 23.70
C THR A 282 -12.91 -16.30 22.80
N LEU A 283 -11.98 -17.20 23.13
CA LEU A 283 -10.82 -17.55 22.32
C LEU A 283 -10.86 -19.04 21.99
N GLU A 284 -10.82 -19.40 20.72
CA GLU A 284 -10.86 -20.79 20.26
C GLU A 284 -9.75 -21.09 19.24
N GLY A 285 -9.10 -22.25 19.38
CA GLY A 285 -8.12 -22.75 18.41
C GLY A 285 -7.21 -23.83 19.00
N TYR A 286 -6.77 -24.75 18.18
CA TYR A 286 -5.77 -25.81 18.51
C TYR A 286 -6.07 -26.63 19.75
N GLY A 287 -7.36 -26.92 19.97
CA GLY A 287 -7.84 -27.65 21.15
C GLY A 287 -7.96 -26.83 22.43
N THR A 288 -7.77 -25.52 22.32
CA THR A 288 -7.99 -24.54 23.39
C THR A 288 -9.34 -23.86 23.16
N MET A 289 -10.15 -23.75 24.21
CA MET A 289 -11.34 -22.89 24.28
C MET A 289 -11.33 -22.22 25.64
N LEU A 290 -11.17 -20.90 25.64
CA LEU A 290 -11.09 -20.05 26.83
C LEU A 290 -12.10 -18.95 26.74
N GLU A 291 -12.69 -18.60 27.89
CA GLU A 291 -13.68 -17.55 28.01
C GLU A 291 -13.27 -16.60 29.16
N ALA A 292 -13.56 -15.34 28.99
CA ALA A 292 -13.38 -14.34 30.03
C ALA A 292 -14.51 -13.31 30.02
N ASP A 293 -15.01 -13.03 31.22
CA ASP A 293 -16.05 -12.04 31.45
C ASP A 293 -15.47 -10.74 32.02
N GLY A 294 -16.00 -9.61 31.58
CA GLY A 294 -15.67 -8.30 32.10
C GLY A 294 -16.84 -7.35 31.98
N SER A 295 -16.60 -6.08 32.24
CA SER A 295 -17.62 -5.03 32.05
C SER A 295 -16.96 -3.70 31.73
N VAL A 296 -17.65 -2.90 30.95
CA VAL A 296 -17.39 -1.46 30.88
C VAL A 296 -18.12 -0.81 32.06
N ASP A 297 -17.36 -0.23 32.99
CA ASP A 297 -17.87 0.33 34.23
C ASP A 297 -18.82 1.51 33.98
N GLN A 298 -19.62 1.80 34.99
CA GLN A 298 -20.47 2.99 35.02
C GLN A 298 -19.68 4.28 34.74
N GLY A 299 -20.15 5.06 33.79
CA GLY A 299 -19.52 6.34 33.42
C GLY A 299 -18.24 6.21 32.59
N ARG A 300 -17.92 4.98 32.15
CA ARG A 300 -16.85 4.69 31.18
C ARG A 300 -17.45 4.17 29.87
N ASN A 301 -16.66 4.17 28.82
CA ASN A 301 -16.99 3.62 27.52
C ASN A 301 -16.02 2.51 27.07
N GLU A 302 -15.00 2.18 27.86
CA GLU A 302 -13.95 1.23 27.51
C GLU A 302 -13.60 0.27 28.64
N THR A 303 -13.07 -0.90 28.27
CA THR A 303 -12.50 -1.90 29.18
C THR A 303 -11.44 -2.71 28.44
N THR A 304 -10.57 -3.41 29.17
CA THR A 304 -9.64 -4.40 28.62
C THR A 304 -9.83 -5.73 29.33
N ILE A 305 -9.97 -6.80 28.55
CA ILE A 305 -10.12 -8.17 29.06
C ILE A 305 -8.88 -8.97 28.64
N THR A 306 -8.27 -9.67 29.60
CA THR A 306 -7.05 -10.44 29.36
C THR A 306 -7.33 -11.93 29.45
N ILE A 307 -6.85 -12.71 28.48
CA ILE A 307 -6.85 -14.17 28.46
C ILE A 307 -5.39 -14.65 28.37
N ALA A 308 -5.00 -15.56 29.26
CA ALA A 308 -3.71 -16.24 29.21
C ALA A 308 -3.87 -17.64 28.59
N VAL A 309 -3.04 -17.97 27.61
CA VAL A 309 -3.04 -19.23 26.86
C VAL A 309 -1.74 -19.97 27.14
N PRO A 310 -1.75 -20.95 28.08
CA PRO A 310 -0.56 -21.76 28.35
C PRO A 310 -0.13 -22.52 27.10
N GLU A 311 1.17 -22.54 26.82
CA GLU A 311 1.75 -23.26 25.67
C GLU A 311 1.08 -22.87 24.32
N ALA A 312 0.87 -21.56 24.09
CA ALA A 312 0.28 -21.05 22.87
C ALA A 312 1.07 -21.51 21.63
N LYS A 313 0.36 -21.87 20.56
CA LYS A 313 1.01 -22.09 19.26
C LYS A 313 1.40 -20.74 18.66
N LEU A 314 2.67 -20.63 18.29
CA LEU A 314 3.21 -19.37 17.77
C LEU A 314 3.06 -19.30 16.25
N TRP A 315 2.63 -18.14 15.76
CA TRP A 315 2.61 -17.81 14.35
C TRP A 315 4.04 -17.47 13.87
N TRP A 316 4.39 -17.93 12.68
CA TRP A 316 5.69 -17.74 12.06
C TRP A 316 5.58 -17.25 10.62
N PRO A 317 6.55 -16.47 10.13
CA PRO A 317 6.68 -16.22 8.71
C PRO A 317 6.87 -17.51 7.91
N ILE A 318 6.45 -17.51 6.66
CA ILE A 318 6.66 -18.62 5.73
C ILE A 318 8.14 -19.02 5.69
N GLY A 319 8.42 -20.30 5.74
CA GLY A 319 9.78 -20.85 5.81
C GLY A 319 10.37 -20.98 7.23
N TYR A 320 9.76 -20.36 8.25
CA TYR A 320 10.23 -20.39 9.65
C TYR A 320 9.35 -21.25 10.57
N GLY A 321 8.14 -21.56 10.18
CA GLY A 321 7.21 -22.40 10.95
C GLY A 321 5.79 -22.33 10.41
N ASP A 322 4.82 -22.80 11.23
CA ASP A 322 3.40 -22.83 10.89
C ASP A 322 2.73 -21.46 11.18
N GLN A 323 1.52 -21.25 10.65
CA GLN A 323 0.71 -20.04 10.80
C GLN A 323 -0.56 -20.29 11.62
N PRO A 324 -0.47 -20.64 12.91
CA PRO A 324 -1.64 -20.89 13.73
C PRO A 324 -2.40 -19.60 14.03
N LEU A 325 -3.69 -19.58 13.65
CA LEU A 325 -4.62 -18.50 13.90
C LEU A 325 -5.72 -18.95 14.87
N TYR A 326 -5.98 -18.18 15.90
CA TYR A 326 -7.03 -18.41 16.89
C TYR A 326 -8.20 -17.50 16.60
N ALA A 327 -9.43 -18.05 16.65
CA ALA A 327 -10.64 -17.25 16.55
C ALA A 327 -10.92 -16.53 17.88
N VAL A 328 -11.26 -15.26 17.79
CA VAL A 328 -11.66 -14.43 18.93
C VAL A 328 -13.06 -13.91 18.66
N SER A 329 -13.99 -14.11 19.59
CA SER A 329 -15.31 -13.52 19.57
C SER A 329 -15.50 -12.61 20.79
N VAL A 330 -16.06 -11.42 20.56
CA VAL A 330 -16.35 -10.44 21.61
C VAL A 330 -17.84 -10.09 21.55
N LYS A 331 -18.54 -10.25 22.68
CA LYS A 331 -19.96 -9.91 22.80
C LYS A 331 -20.18 -8.92 23.92
N ALA A 332 -21.04 -7.93 23.70
CA ALA A 332 -21.33 -6.92 24.71
C ALA A 332 -22.83 -6.61 24.80
N GLY A 333 -23.25 -5.98 25.92
CA GLY A 333 -24.62 -5.60 26.22
C GLY A 333 -25.35 -6.62 27.10
N ASP A 334 -26.52 -6.24 27.63
CA ASP A 334 -27.31 -7.05 28.57
C ASP A 334 -27.70 -8.43 27.99
N ASP A 335 -28.01 -8.46 26.70
CA ASP A 335 -28.35 -9.68 25.97
C ASP A 335 -27.16 -10.22 25.13
N LEU A 336 -25.94 -9.65 25.28
CA LEU A 336 -24.74 -9.97 24.50
C LEU A 336 -24.98 -9.93 22.98
N GLN A 337 -25.76 -8.95 22.53
CA GLN A 337 -26.16 -8.83 21.12
C GLN A 337 -25.17 -8.05 20.26
N ALA A 338 -24.37 -7.16 20.85
CA ALA A 338 -23.26 -6.54 20.14
C ALA A 338 -22.13 -7.56 20.00
N GLU A 339 -21.78 -7.93 18.79
CA GLU A 339 -20.83 -8.99 18.49
C GLU A 339 -19.73 -8.51 17.52
N TRP A 340 -18.52 -8.99 17.77
CA TRP A 340 -17.36 -8.84 16.90
C TRP A 340 -16.62 -10.18 16.85
N ASP A 341 -16.21 -10.59 15.67
CA ASP A 341 -15.40 -11.78 15.44
C ASP A 341 -14.14 -11.41 14.66
N GLY A 342 -13.02 -12.06 14.99
CA GLY A 342 -11.76 -11.88 14.31
C GLY A 342 -10.80 -13.02 14.59
N ARG A 343 -9.57 -12.91 14.08
CA ARG A 343 -8.52 -13.90 14.28
C ARG A 343 -7.24 -13.23 14.80
N ILE A 344 -6.46 -13.95 15.57
CA ILE A 344 -5.15 -13.51 16.05
C ILE A 344 -4.13 -14.64 15.92
N GLY A 345 -2.85 -14.29 15.83
CA GLY A 345 -1.73 -15.22 15.94
C GLY A 345 -0.76 -14.77 17.03
N PHE A 346 -0.41 -15.66 17.97
CA PHE A 346 0.56 -15.34 19.02
C PHE A 346 1.96 -15.26 18.45
N ARG A 347 2.63 -14.14 18.63
CA ARG A 347 4.02 -13.93 18.25
C ARG A 347 4.61 -12.76 19.02
N THR A 348 5.94 -12.67 19.03
CA THR A 348 6.67 -11.45 19.39
C THR A 348 7.42 -10.90 18.17
N THR A 349 7.56 -9.60 18.08
CA THR A 349 8.36 -8.95 17.02
C THR A 349 9.22 -7.84 17.62
N HIS A 350 10.44 -7.74 17.14
CA HIS A 350 11.29 -6.59 17.41
C HIS A 350 12.30 -6.38 16.26
N VAL A 351 12.91 -5.22 16.22
CA VAL A 351 14.00 -4.89 15.29
C VAL A 351 15.23 -4.52 16.06
N ASP A 352 16.35 -5.14 15.74
CA ASP A 352 17.65 -4.73 16.28
C ASP A 352 18.28 -3.64 15.38
N THR A 353 18.51 -2.48 15.98
CA THR A 353 19.15 -1.31 15.36
C THR A 353 20.42 -0.89 16.11
N ARG A 354 20.95 -1.75 17.01
CA ARG A 354 22.16 -1.46 17.80
C ARG A 354 23.39 -1.48 16.88
N ALA A 355 24.18 -0.41 16.95
CA ALA A 355 25.39 -0.28 16.14
C ALA A 355 26.35 -1.47 16.32
N ASP A 356 26.86 -1.99 15.23
CA ASP A 356 27.91 -2.99 15.16
C ASP A 356 29.18 -2.42 14.47
N GLU A 357 30.08 -3.30 13.99
CA GLU A 357 31.35 -2.87 13.34
C GLU A 357 31.12 -2.23 11.97
N VAL A 358 29.97 -2.50 11.32
CA VAL A 358 29.61 -1.99 9.97
C VAL A 358 28.81 -0.69 10.07
N GLY A 359 27.86 -0.62 11.02
CA GLY A 359 26.96 0.51 11.17
C GLY A 359 25.76 0.17 12.04
N ARG A 360 24.55 0.54 11.64
CA ARG A 360 23.31 0.20 12.36
C ARG A 360 22.43 -0.72 11.53
N PRO A 361 22.19 -1.96 11.97
CA PRO A 361 21.30 -2.88 11.25
C PRO A 361 19.84 -2.44 11.29
N PHE A 362 19.05 -3.03 10.40
CA PHE A 362 17.60 -3.17 10.51
C PHE A 362 17.27 -4.66 10.45
N GLN A 363 17.53 -5.37 11.55
CA GLN A 363 17.33 -6.82 11.63
C GLN A 363 16.00 -7.14 12.30
N ILE A 364 15.08 -7.68 11.55
CA ILE A 364 13.76 -8.13 12.05
C ILE A 364 13.92 -9.45 12.79
N TYR A 365 13.27 -9.56 13.94
CA TYR A 365 13.13 -10.79 14.72
C TYR A 365 11.64 -11.12 14.88
N VAL A 366 11.29 -12.36 14.66
CA VAL A 366 9.98 -12.92 15.00
C VAL A 366 10.22 -14.09 15.97
N ASN A 367 9.55 -14.05 17.12
CA ASN A 367 9.74 -15.03 18.20
C ASN A 367 11.23 -15.22 18.58
N ASP A 368 11.97 -14.14 18.69
CA ASP A 368 13.42 -14.08 18.98
C ASP A 368 14.32 -14.76 17.92
N VAL A 369 13.78 -15.13 16.75
CA VAL A 369 14.56 -15.67 15.63
C VAL A 369 14.79 -14.56 14.59
N PRO A 370 16.04 -14.31 14.16
CA PRO A 370 16.29 -13.35 13.09
C PRO A 370 15.73 -13.86 11.77
N VAL A 371 15.04 -12.98 11.05
CA VAL A 371 14.45 -13.29 9.76
C VAL A 371 15.18 -12.47 8.68
N HIS A 372 15.68 -13.13 7.63
CA HIS A 372 16.10 -12.43 6.43
C HIS A 372 14.86 -12.16 5.56
N ALA A 373 14.47 -10.89 5.45
CA ALA A 373 13.29 -10.50 4.70
C ALA A 373 13.60 -10.39 3.21
N HIS A 374 12.74 -10.96 2.36
CA HIS A 374 12.85 -10.83 0.91
C HIS A 374 11.47 -10.89 0.27
N GLY A 375 11.28 -10.06 -0.74
CA GLY A 375 9.98 -9.94 -1.40
C GLY A 375 9.87 -8.68 -2.23
N TYR A 376 8.70 -8.05 -2.15
CA TYR A 376 8.33 -6.97 -3.05
C TYR A 376 7.63 -5.83 -2.32
N ASN A 377 7.69 -4.65 -2.93
CA ASN A 377 6.75 -3.57 -2.67
C ASN A 377 5.43 -3.85 -3.42
N TRP A 378 4.34 -3.44 -2.82
CA TRP A 378 2.97 -3.55 -3.33
C TRP A 378 2.38 -2.17 -3.57
N ILE A 379 1.77 -1.98 -4.73
CA ILE A 379 0.92 -0.84 -5.07
C ILE A 379 -0.53 -1.33 -5.24
N PRO A 380 -1.55 -0.47 -5.25
CA PRO A 380 -2.92 -0.92 -5.54
C PRO A 380 -3.01 -1.66 -6.87
N ASP A 381 -3.77 -2.75 -6.92
CA ASP A 381 -3.89 -3.65 -8.08
C ASP A 381 -4.64 -3.02 -9.28
N ASP A 382 -5.27 -1.85 -9.08
CA ASP A 382 -6.03 -1.16 -10.12
C ASP A 382 -6.01 0.36 -9.85
N ALA A 383 -5.95 1.16 -10.91
CA ALA A 383 -6.13 2.61 -10.81
C ALA A 383 -7.54 3.01 -10.34
N PHE A 384 -8.53 2.14 -10.54
CA PHE A 384 -9.89 2.27 -10.05
C PHE A 384 -10.08 1.35 -8.84
N ILE A 385 -9.87 1.91 -7.65
CA ILE A 385 -9.81 1.17 -6.37
C ILE A 385 -11.09 0.38 -6.05
N SER A 386 -12.24 0.81 -6.56
CA SER A 386 -13.51 0.11 -6.39
C SER A 386 -13.62 -1.21 -7.18
N ARG A 387 -12.71 -1.48 -8.13
CA ARG A 387 -12.67 -2.73 -8.91
C ARG A 387 -11.84 -3.83 -8.27
N ILE A 388 -10.94 -3.48 -7.33
CA ILE A 388 -10.06 -4.45 -6.68
C ILE A 388 -10.93 -5.47 -5.92
N SER A 389 -10.73 -6.74 -6.23
CA SER A 389 -11.54 -7.83 -5.68
C SER A 389 -10.70 -8.80 -4.85
N LYS A 390 -11.39 -9.62 -4.04
CA LYS A 390 -10.75 -10.75 -3.31
C LYS A 390 -9.87 -11.61 -4.23
N ARG A 391 -10.32 -11.86 -5.47
CA ARG A 391 -9.57 -12.67 -6.43
C ARG A 391 -8.22 -12.04 -6.83
N ASP A 392 -8.16 -10.72 -6.86
CA ASP A 392 -6.92 -10.00 -7.18
C ASP A 392 -5.94 -10.13 -6.04
N TYR A 393 -6.38 -9.97 -4.79
CA TYR A 393 -5.58 -10.25 -3.60
C TYR A 393 -5.10 -11.69 -3.53
N GLU A 394 -5.98 -12.69 -3.76
CA GLU A 394 -5.61 -14.10 -3.81
C GLU A 394 -4.56 -14.39 -4.89
N ARG A 395 -4.63 -13.71 -6.04
CA ARG A 395 -3.62 -13.81 -7.10
C ARG A 395 -2.29 -13.25 -6.62
N GLY A 396 -2.27 -12.03 -6.08
CA GLY A 396 -1.05 -11.35 -5.64
C GLY A 396 -0.34 -12.09 -4.52
N ILE A 397 -1.08 -12.54 -3.50
CA ILE A 397 -0.49 -13.31 -2.39
C ILE A 397 0.05 -14.67 -2.89
N ARG A 398 -0.65 -15.35 -3.79
CA ARG A 398 -0.12 -16.55 -4.44
C ARG A 398 1.16 -16.27 -5.22
N ASP A 399 1.23 -15.13 -5.93
CA ASP A 399 2.42 -14.74 -6.67
C ASP A 399 3.61 -14.46 -5.74
N LEU A 400 3.39 -13.90 -4.54
CA LEU A 400 4.41 -13.78 -3.50
C LEU A 400 4.90 -15.15 -3.00
N VAL A 401 3.97 -16.01 -2.59
CA VAL A 401 4.28 -17.35 -2.07
C VAL A 401 5.05 -18.20 -3.08
N GLU A 402 4.58 -18.25 -4.32
CA GLU A 402 5.21 -19.02 -5.39
C GLU A 402 6.55 -18.42 -5.86
N ALA A 403 6.79 -17.14 -5.61
CA ALA A 403 8.08 -16.48 -5.82
C ALA A 403 9.09 -16.75 -4.69
N ASN A 404 8.72 -17.50 -3.65
CA ASN A 404 9.48 -17.67 -2.40
C ASN A 404 9.67 -16.36 -1.61
N ALA A 405 8.82 -15.35 -1.79
CA ALA A 405 8.83 -14.16 -0.96
C ALA A 405 8.29 -14.47 0.45
N ASN A 406 8.81 -13.78 1.47
CA ASN A 406 8.32 -13.86 2.84
C ASN A 406 7.87 -12.51 3.40
N MET A 407 8.00 -11.43 2.63
CA MET A 407 7.58 -10.09 3.03
C MET A 407 7.00 -9.31 1.85
N VAL A 408 6.02 -8.47 2.14
CA VAL A 408 5.47 -7.47 1.23
C VAL A 408 5.41 -6.11 1.93
N ARG A 409 5.77 -5.04 1.24
CA ARG A 409 5.61 -3.67 1.74
C ARG A 409 4.48 -2.98 1.01
N ILE A 410 3.47 -2.50 1.76
CA ILE A 410 2.41 -1.63 1.25
C ILE A 410 2.95 -0.22 1.17
N TRP A 411 3.06 0.30 -0.05
CA TRP A 411 3.64 1.61 -0.32
C TRP A 411 2.70 2.76 0.07
N GLY A 412 3.29 3.84 0.64
CA GLY A 412 2.56 4.96 1.26
C GLY A 412 1.86 5.95 0.33
N GLY A 413 1.86 5.73 -0.97
CA GLY A 413 1.10 6.54 -1.95
C GLY A 413 -0.19 5.88 -2.45
N GLY A 414 -0.48 4.66 -1.97
CA GLY A 414 -1.63 3.84 -2.35
C GLY A 414 -2.83 3.96 -1.42
N ILE A 415 -3.33 2.82 -0.99
CA ILE A 415 -4.46 2.68 -0.07
C ILE A 415 -4.10 1.74 1.09
N TYR A 416 -4.87 1.81 2.18
CA TYR A 416 -4.95 0.71 3.13
C TYR A 416 -5.83 -0.36 2.49
N GLU A 417 -5.25 -1.53 2.20
CA GLU A 417 -5.91 -2.60 1.47
C GLU A 417 -7.13 -3.15 2.22
N ASP A 418 -7.93 -3.99 1.57
CA ASP A 418 -9.06 -4.66 2.21
C ASP A 418 -8.59 -5.71 3.23
N ASP A 419 -9.43 -6.04 4.22
CA ASP A 419 -9.09 -7.01 5.28
C ASP A 419 -8.69 -8.37 4.71
N VAL A 420 -9.26 -8.76 3.57
CA VAL A 420 -8.89 -9.99 2.84
C VAL A 420 -7.40 -10.05 2.52
N PHE A 421 -6.76 -8.94 2.17
CA PHE A 421 -5.32 -8.92 1.90
C PHE A 421 -4.51 -9.36 3.13
N TYR A 422 -4.82 -8.78 4.28
CA TYR A 422 -4.10 -9.07 5.53
C TYR A 422 -4.43 -10.47 6.06
N ASP A 423 -5.69 -10.91 5.94
CA ASP A 423 -6.11 -12.26 6.26
C ASP A 423 -5.33 -13.30 5.46
N LEU A 424 -5.13 -13.08 4.16
CA LEU A 424 -4.31 -13.94 3.31
C LEU A 424 -2.83 -13.91 3.71
N CYS A 425 -2.28 -12.74 4.08
CA CYS A 425 -0.93 -12.64 4.61
C CYS A 425 -0.77 -13.43 5.91
N ASP A 426 -1.74 -13.35 6.82
CA ASP A 426 -1.77 -14.11 8.07
C ASP A 426 -1.77 -15.62 7.82
N GLU A 427 -2.60 -16.09 6.90
CA GLU A 427 -2.75 -17.52 6.54
C GLU A 427 -1.52 -18.10 5.86
N HIS A 428 -0.84 -17.29 5.04
CA HIS A 428 0.31 -17.74 4.26
C HIS A 428 1.67 -17.41 4.90
N GLY A 429 1.70 -16.66 6.01
CA GLY A 429 2.94 -16.28 6.68
C GLY A 429 3.74 -15.21 5.95
N ILE A 430 3.10 -14.37 5.14
CA ILE A 430 3.73 -13.23 4.48
C ILE A 430 3.79 -12.07 5.47
N MET A 431 4.98 -11.66 5.85
CA MET A 431 5.18 -10.47 6.69
C MET A 431 4.75 -9.21 5.95
N VAL A 432 4.07 -8.31 6.65
CA VAL A 432 3.64 -7.01 6.10
C VAL A 432 4.44 -5.87 6.74
N TRP A 433 5.04 -5.07 5.89
CA TRP A 433 5.54 -3.73 6.20
C TRP A 433 4.51 -2.74 5.67
N HIS A 434 3.93 -1.91 6.52
CA HIS A 434 2.84 -1.02 6.14
C HIS A 434 3.20 0.45 6.30
N ASP A 435 3.20 1.19 5.19
CA ASP A 435 3.35 2.64 5.23
C ASP A 435 2.01 3.30 5.60
N PHE A 436 2.05 4.37 6.40
CA PHE A 436 0.96 5.33 6.41
C PHE A 436 0.93 6.09 5.07
N MET A 437 -0.27 6.49 4.61
CA MET A 437 -0.48 7.02 3.26
C MET A 437 0.07 8.45 3.08
N LEU A 438 1.40 8.57 3.14
CA LEU A 438 2.19 9.80 3.02
C LEU A 438 3.48 9.49 2.23
N ALA A 439 3.57 9.94 0.95
CA ALA A 439 4.68 9.59 0.07
C ALA A 439 5.20 10.79 -0.72
N CYS A 440 6.52 10.85 -0.90
CA CYS A 440 7.24 11.69 -1.87
C CYS A 440 6.86 13.18 -1.86
N ALA A 441 6.41 13.71 -0.73
CA ALA A 441 5.94 15.08 -0.62
C ALA A 441 6.15 15.69 0.78
N ALA A 442 6.08 17.01 0.84
CA ALA A 442 5.85 17.74 2.08
C ALA A 442 4.33 17.80 2.34
N TYR A 443 3.88 17.47 3.55
CA TYR A 443 2.46 17.46 3.89
C TYR A 443 2.12 18.59 4.87
N PRO A 444 0.95 19.26 4.68
CA PRO A 444 0.52 20.33 5.59
C PRO A 444 0.34 19.86 7.03
N GLU A 445 0.68 20.70 8.00
CA GLU A 445 0.50 20.44 9.43
C GLU A 445 -0.48 21.45 10.08
N ASP A 446 -1.43 21.99 9.31
CA ASP A 446 -2.51 22.82 9.84
C ASP A 446 -3.50 21.96 10.65
N ALA A 447 -4.39 22.62 11.43
CA ALA A 447 -5.26 21.93 12.36
C ALA A 447 -6.23 20.95 11.69
N GLU A 448 -6.77 21.33 10.52
CA GLU A 448 -7.71 20.51 9.76
C GLU A 448 -7.03 19.23 9.24
N THR A 449 -5.86 19.37 8.61
CA THR A 449 -5.09 18.22 8.11
C THR A 449 -4.63 17.30 9.25
N LYS A 450 -4.21 17.87 10.40
CA LYS A 450 -3.83 17.08 11.58
C LYS A 450 -4.98 16.24 12.11
N GLU A 451 -6.18 16.80 12.20
CA GLU A 451 -7.37 16.08 12.66
C GLU A 451 -7.71 14.90 11.73
N GLU A 452 -7.64 15.11 10.42
CA GLU A 452 -7.92 14.06 9.44
C GLU A 452 -6.85 12.95 9.44
N VAL A 453 -5.56 13.31 9.51
CA VAL A 453 -4.46 12.31 9.58
C VAL A 453 -4.50 11.54 10.90
N GLU A 454 -4.84 12.18 12.02
CA GLU A 454 -4.98 11.49 13.31
C GLU A 454 -6.13 10.50 13.29
N ALA A 455 -7.30 10.90 12.77
CA ALA A 455 -8.48 10.06 12.70
C ALA A 455 -8.24 8.84 11.77
N GLU A 456 -7.62 9.06 10.61
CA GLU A 456 -7.18 8.01 9.68
C GLU A 456 -6.22 7.03 10.36
N ALA A 457 -5.13 7.53 10.92
CA ALA A 457 -4.12 6.68 11.55
C ALA A 457 -4.69 5.87 12.70
N ARG A 458 -5.53 6.48 13.55
CA ARG A 458 -6.21 5.79 14.64
C ARG A 458 -7.07 4.64 14.13
N GLU A 459 -7.91 4.88 13.13
CA GLU A 459 -8.78 3.85 12.55
C GLU A 459 -7.97 2.69 11.98
N GLN A 460 -6.93 2.99 11.20
CA GLN A 460 -6.14 1.96 10.54
C GLN A 460 -5.26 1.18 11.53
N ILE A 461 -4.70 1.82 12.55
CA ILE A 461 -3.98 1.11 13.61
C ILE A 461 -4.91 0.13 14.34
N ILE A 462 -6.12 0.56 14.70
CA ILE A 462 -7.12 -0.27 15.38
C ILE A 462 -7.49 -1.48 14.51
N ARG A 463 -7.75 -1.25 13.22
CA ARG A 463 -8.14 -2.27 12.26
C ARG A 463 -7.04 -3.31 12.02
N LEU A 464 -5.80 -2.86 11.86
CA LEU A 464 -4.72 -3.72 11.38
C LEU A 464 -3.85 -4.33 12.48
N SER A 465 -3.86 -3.78 13.70
CA SER A 465 -3.05 -4.32 14.81
C SER A 465 -3.35 -5.77 15.21
N PRO A 466 -4.55 -6.36 14.97
CA PRO A 466 -4.80 -7.78 15.24
C PRO A 466 -4.03 -8.75 14.34
N HIS A 467 -3.58 -8.32 13.14
CA HIS A 467 -2.96 -9.19 12.15
C HIS A 467 -1.53 -9.60 12.55
N PRO A 468 -1.27 -10.90 12.75
CA PRO A 468 0.08 -11.36 13.10
C PRO A 468 1.10 -11.16 11.98
N SER A 469 0.66 -11.06 10.73
CA SER A 469 1.52 -10.77 9.59
C SER A 469 2.07 -9.34 9.58
N LEU A 470 1.37 -8.37 10.17
CA LEU A 470 1.88 -7.02 10.30
C LEU A 470 3.09 -6.97 11.22
N ILE A 471 4.24 -6.53 10.71
CA ILE A 471 5.51 -6.52 11.44
C ILE A 471 6.01 -5.09 11.67
N VAL A 472 5.89 -4.22 10.64
CA VAL A 472 6.45 -2.87 10.65
C VAL A 472 5.38 -1.86 10.23
N TRP A 473 5.18 -0.85 11.06
CA TRP A 473 4.54 0.41 10.68
C TRP A 473 5.60 1.41 10.21
N ASN A 474 5.34 2.11 9.10
CA ASN A 474 6.24 3.11 8.55
C ASN A 474 5.52 4.44 8.33
N GLY A 475 6.11 5.53 8.82
CA GLY A 475 5.46 6.85 8.84
C GLY A 475 5.33 7.49 7.46
N SER A 476 6.28 7.23 6.54
CA SER A 476 6.24 7.84 5.20
C SER A 476 7.18 7.17 4.21
N ASN A 477 6.85 7.28 2.92
CA ASN A 477 7.75 6.92 1.82
C ASN A 477 8.57 8.12 1.35
N GLU A 478 9.90 8.03 1.43
CA GLU A 478 10.89 8.97 0.88
C GLU A 478 10.84 10.42 1.38
N ASN A 479 9.98 10.77 2.33
CA ASN A 479 9.83 12.16 2.73
C ASN A 479 11.09 12.73 3.38
N TYR A 480 11.83 11.95 4.18
CA TYR A 480 13.09 12.41 4.76
C TYR A 480 14.23 12.45 3.74
N VAL A 481 14.32 11.51 2.81
CA VAL A 481 15.32 11.58 1.75
C VAL A 481 15.05 12.75 0.80
N ALA A 482 13.78 13.06 0.53
CA ALA A 482 13.40 14.23 -0.24
C ALA A 482 13.93 15.52 0.40
N TYR A 483 13.76 15.68 1.72
CA TYR A 483 14.30 16.84 2.45
C TYR A 483 15.82 16.96 2.34
N ALA A 484 16.53 15.84 2.43
CA ALA A 484 17.97 15.81 2.42
C ALA A 484 18.58 15.96 1.02
N GLU A 485 18.00 15.36 0.00
CA GLU A 485 18.64 15.14 -1.29
C GLU A 485 17.99 15.85 -2.46
N TRP A 486 16.67 16.03 -2.48
CA TRP A 486 15.96 16.58 -3.62
C TRP A 486 16.09 18.10 -3.69
N GLY A 487 16.54 18.61 -4.84
CA GLY A 487 16.98 20.00 -4.99
C GLY A 487 15.95 21.06 -4.62
N GLY A 488 14.66 20.84 -4.95
CA GLY A 488 13.57 21.77 -4.62
C GLY A 488 13.30 21.89 -3.13
N TYR A 489 13.34 20.79 -2.42
CA TYR A 489 13.18 20.74 -0.96
C TYR A 489 14.34 21.45 -0.26
N LYS A 490 15.59 21.14 -0.61
CA LYS A 490 16.78 21.80 -0.05
C LYS A 490 16.76 23.32 -0.20
N GLN A 491 16.26 23.82 -1.33
CA GLN A 491 16.21 25.26 -1.54
C GLN A 491 15.14 25.92 -0.66
N ALA A 492 14.01 25.27 -0.47
CA ALA A 492 12.94 25.75 0.37
C ALA A 492 13.28 25.69 1.90
N LEU A 493 14.15 24.76 2.31
CA LEU A 493 14.57 24.64 3.73
C LEU A 493 15.49 25.77 4.22
N ARG A 494 16.08 26.57 3.36
CA ARG A 494 17.11 27.57 3.72
C ARG A 494 16.62 28.77 4.55
N ASP A 495 15.32 28.92 4.70
CA ASP A 495 14.70 30.15 5.22
C ASP A 495 13.89 29.94 6.53
N ASP A 496 14.13 28.88 7.30
CA ASP A 496 13.35 28.61 8.52
C ASP A 496 14.19 28.57 9.82
N ASP A 497 13.60 29.05 10.92
CA ASP A 497 14.20 29.15 12.26
C ASP A 497 13.84 27.99 13.19
N ARG A 498 13.12 26.97 12.74
CA ARG A 498 12.78 25.80 13.55
C ARG A 498 14.02 24.97 13.85
N LYS A 499 14.02 24.33 15.02
CA LYS A 499 15.03 23.32 15.33
C LYS A 499 14.64 21.99 14.68
N PRO A 500 15.59 21.32 14.03
CA PRO A 500 15.35 19.99 13.53
C PRO A 500 15.04 19.00 14.66
N ASN A 501 14.34 17.91 14.33
CA ASN A 501 14.12 16.78 15.22
C ASN A 501 15.44 16.02 15.51
N ASP A 502 15.35 14.94 16.27
CA ASP A 502 16.50 14.14 16.66
C ASP A 502 17.25 13.51 15.47
N TYR A 503 16.64 13.38 14.31
CA TYR A 503 17.23 12.87 13.07
C TYR A 503 17.77 13.97 12.15
N GLY A 504 17.49 15.26 12.43
CA GLY A 504 17.96 16.39 11.65
C GLY A 504 16.94 16.93 10.64
N TYR A 505 15.67 16.57 10.78
CA TYR A 505 14.56 17.01 9.93
C TYR A 505 13.54 17.86 10.70
N GLY A 506 12.55 18.42 10.03
CA GLY A 506 11.44 19.10 10.67
C GLY A 506 11.64 20.61 10.86
N GLU A 507 12.59 21.22 10.13
CA GLU A 507 12.73 22.67 10.15
C GLU A 507 11.49 23.40 9.65
N LYS A 508 10.65 22.71 8.84
CA LYS A 508 9.38 23.24 8.33
C LYS A 508 8.20 22.35 8.74
N PRO A 509 6.96 22.89 8.78
CA PRO A 509 5.75 22.12 9.04
C PRO A 509 5.35 21.31 7.77
N TRP A 510 6.17 20.35 7.40
CA TRP A 510 6.09 19.57 6.16
C TRP A 510 5.78 18.09 6.38
N GLY A 511 5.12 17.76 7.49
CA GLY A 511 4.70 16.42 7.84
C GLY A 511 5.54 15.75 8.92
N ASP A 512 6.66 16.33 9.35
CA ASP A 512 7.51 15.76 10.39
C ASP A 512 6.75 15.51 11.70
N TYR A 513 5.80 16.37 12.03
CA TYR A 513 4.92 16.17 13.19
C TYR A 513 4.23 14.80 13.17
N TYR A 514 3.77 14.35 11.99
CA TYR A 514 3.13 13.04 11.87
C TYR A 514 4.11 11.91 12.14
N TYR A 515 5.31 11.99 11.55
CA TYR A 515 6.31 10.93 11.60
C TYR A 515 7.03 10.84 12.95
N SER A 516 7.32 11.97 13.58
CA SER A 516 8.15 12.04 14.79
C SER A 516 7.35 12.17 16.08
N GLU A 517 6.10 12.62 16.05
CA GLU A 517 5.28 12.87 17.22
C GLU A 517 3.96 12.09 17.20
N LEU A 518 3.09 12.29 16.19
CA LEU A 518 1.73 11.76 16.19
C LEU A 518 1.71 10.23 16.11
N PHE A 519 2.32 9.65 15.06
CA PHE A 519 2.25 8.20 14.84
C PHE A 519 2.95 7.42 15.98
N PRO A 520 4.16 7.79 16.46
CA PRO A 520 4.74 7.13 17.62
C PRO A 520 3.85 7.18 18.86
N GLN A 521 3.15 8.30 19.12
CA GLN A 521 2.23 8.42 20.24
C GLN A 521 1.00 7.52 20.05
N LEU A 522 0.36 7.55 18.88
CA LEU A 522 -0.79 6.70 18.61
C LEU A 522 -0.44 5.21 18.71
N LEU A 523 0.71 4.80 18.18
CA LEU A 523 1.18 3.43 18.29
C LEU A 523 1.51 3.02 19.70
N ALA A 524 2.13 3.88 20.49
CA ALA A 524 2.38 3.59 21.91
C ALA A 524 1.08 3.37 22.70
N ASP A 525 0.01 4.08 22.34
CA ASP A 525 -1.30 3.97 23.00
C ASP A 525 -2.16 2.82 22.45
N LEU A 526 -2.12 2.61 21.14
CA LEU A 526 -3.04 1.70 20.45
C LEU A 526 -2.40 0.36 20.09
N ASP A 527 -1.12 0.35 19.71
CA ASP A 527 -0.42 -0.83 19.22
C ASP A 527 1.06 -0.88 19.63
N PRO A 528 1.34 -1.08 20.93
CA PRO A 528 2.71 -1.14 21.42
C PRO A 528 3.46 -2.44 21.04
N THR A 529 2.84 -3.30 20.24
CA THR A 529 3.36 -4.65 19.91
C THR A 529 4.08 -4.70 18.56
N HIS A 530 3.97 -3.65 17.74
CA HIS A 530 4.62 -3.58 16.43
C HIS A 530 5.78 -2.57 16.42
N VAL A 531 6.68 -2.77 15.47
CA VAL A 531 7.81 -1.87 15.23
C VAL A 531 7.36 -0.65 14.43
N TYR A 532 7.95 0.50 14.69
CA TYR A 532 7.70 1.73 13.97
C TYR A 532 8.97 2.34 13.39
N LEU A 533 8.89 2.81 12.14
CA LEU A 533 9.87 3.64 11.45
C LEU A 533 9.25 4.97 11.04
N PRO A 534 9.94 6.11 11.23
CA PRO A 534 9.42 7.42 10.80
C PRO A 534 9.35 7.58 9.27
N SER A 535 10.25 6.94 8.53
CA SER A 535 10.34 7.03 7.07
C SER A 535 11.06 5.82 6.50
N SER A 536 10.82 5.51 5.25
CA SER A 536 11.56 4.58 4.40
C SER A 536 12.07 5.39 3.19
N PRO A 537 13.39 5.45 2.92
CA PRO A 537 14.47 4.91 3.75
C PRO A 537 14.71 5.70 5.03
N MET A 538 15.46 5.10 5.97
CA MET A 538 15.78 5.73 7.24
C MET A 538 17.16 5.32 7.77
N SER A 539 18.00 6.31 8.08
CA SER A 539 19.22 6.14 8.88
C SER A 539 18.96 6.44 10.35
N PHE A 540 19.41 5.57 11.24
CA PHE A 540 19.21 5.72 12.69
C PHE A 540 20.29 6.60 13.35
N THR A 541 21.38 6.87 12.66
CA THR A 541 22.43 7.79 13.12
C THR A 541 22.01 9.23 12.83
N ARG A 542 21.93 10.03 13.88
CA ARG A 542 21.53 11.44 13.78
C ARG A 542 22.43 12.22 12.80
N PHE A 543 21.80 13.11 12.02
CA PHE A 543 22.49 14.03 11.11
C PHE A 543 23.25 13.36 9.97
N THR A 544 22.96 12.08 9.67
CA THR A 544 23.37 11.42 8.45
C THR A 544 22.29 11.53 7.39
N ASN A 545 22.63 11.23 6.14
CA ASN A 545 21.61 11.08 5.08
C ASN A 545 20.60 10.01 5.48
N ALA A 546 19.32 10.25 5.20
CA ALA A 546 18.28 9.25 5.41
C ALA A 546 18.52 7.97 4.58
N ASN A 547 19.18 8.10 3.45
CA ASN A 547 19.49 7.01 2.53
C ASN A 547 20.99 6.65 2.56
N TRP A 548 21.43 5.98 3.62
CA TRP A 548 22.83 5.59 3.82
C TRP A 548 22.97 4.07 3.89
N ASP A 549 23.88 3.50 3.10
CA ASP A 549 23.96 2.06 2.87
C ASP A 549 24.30 1.20 4.11
N THR A 550 25.04 1.74 5.07
CA THR A 550 25.46 0.99 6.28
C THR A 550 24.58 1.27 7.51
N ASP A 551 23.51 2.04 7.39
CA ASP A 551 22.70 2.50 8.52
C ASP A 551 21.20 2.44 8.23
N GLY A 552 20.49 1.51 8.84
CA GLY A 552 19.04 1.38 8.73
C GLY A 552 18.59 0.76 7.41
N THR A 553 17.72 1.48 6.70
CA THR A 553 17.14 1.03 5.44
C THR A 553 17.55 1.91 4.26
N MET A 554 17.54 1.37 3.04
CA MET A 554 18.06 2.07 1.87
C MET A 554 17.20 1.85 0.63
N HIS A 555 16.90 2.94 -0.10
CA HIS A 555 16.40 2.93 -1.48
C HIS A 555 17.56 3.05 -2.48
N ILE A 556 17.66 2.15 -3.45
CA ILE A 556 18.76 2.11 -4.43
C ILE A 556 18.22 2.37 -5.83
N TRP A 557 18.17 3.64 -6.23
CA TRP A 557 17.68 4.07 -7.54
C TRP A 557 18.76 4.47 -8.53
N ASP A 558 20.02 4.40 -8.15
CA ASP A 558 21.14 4.68 -9.05
C ASP A 558 21.19 3.72 -10.24
N ALA A 559 20.98 2.44 -9.98
CA ALA A 559 20.99 1.37 -10.98
C ALA A 559 20.00 1.59 -12.13
N TRP A 560 18.86 2.22 -11.86
CA TRP A 560 17.89 2.59 -12.89
C TRP A 560 18.12 4.00 -13.44
N ASN A 561 18.27 4.99 -12.55
CA ASN A 561 18.23 6.40 -12.95
C ASN A 561 19.50 6.89 -13.65
N ARG A 562 20.68 6.42 -13.28
CA ARG A 562 21.94 7.03 -13.73
C ARG A 562 23.13 6.08 -13.93
N ALA A 563 23.07 4.86 -13.41
CA ALA A 563 24.16 3.90 -13.49
C ALA A 563 23.71 2.57 -14.09
N ASP A 564 24.67 1.74 -14.49
CA ASP A 564 24.43 0.35 -14.83
C ASP A 564 24.05 -0.45 -13.59
N TYR A 565 23.25 -1.53 -13.74
CA TYR A 565 22.80 -2.33 -12.60
C TYR A 565 23.94 -2.99 -11.82
N THR A 566 25.14 -3.11 -12.40
CA THR A 566 26.33 -3.61 -11.69
C THR A 566 26.71 -2.72 -10.51
N VAL A 567 26.22 -1.49 -10.43
CA VAL A 567 26.40 -0.59 -9.28
C VAL A 567 25.83 -1.16 -7.98
N TYR A 568 24.90 -2.13 -8.03
CA TYR A 568 24.45 -2.81 -6.81
C TYR A 568 25.59 -3.43 -6.02
N ALA A 569 26.66 -3.89 -6.69
CA ALA A 569 27.84 -4.44 -6.03
C ALA A 569 28.65 -3.41 -5.21
N ASP A 570 28.41 -2.13 -5.42
CA ASP A 570 29.10 -1.05 -4.73
C ASP A 570 28.50 -0.73 -3.35
N TYR A 571 27.26 -1.17 -3.09
CA TYR A 571 26.53 -0.94 -1.86
C TYR A 571 26.67 -2.12 -0.88
N THR A 572 26.58 -1.79 0.40
CA THR A 572 26.51 -2.76 1.50
C THR A 572 25.29 -2.43 2.37
N PRO A 573 24.07 -2.50 1.80
CA PRO A 573 22.85 -2.07 2.51
C PRO A 573 22.56 -2.99 3.69
N ARG A 574 22.18 -2.38 4.83
CA ARG A 574 21.73 -3.13 6.00
C ARG A 574 20.35 -3.74 5.75
N PHE A 575 19.51 -3.04 5.00
CA PHE A 575 18.24 -3.49 4.45
C PHE A 575 17.90 -2.64 3.23
N ALA A 576 17.71 -3.26 2.07
CA ALA A 576 17.27 -2.56 0.85
C ALA A 576 15.75 -2.68 0.73
N ASP A 577 15.02 -1.67 1.17
CA ASP A 577 13.56 -1.68 1.22
C ASP A 577 12.92 -1.19 -0.09
N GLU A 578 13.72 -0.60 -1.02
CA GLU A 578 13.24 -0.27 -2.35
C GLU A 578 14.37 -0.19 -3.38
N PHE A 579 14.26 -0.94 -4.46
CA PHE A 579 15.13 -0.90 -5.63
C PHE A 579 14.48 -1.65 -6.78
N GLY A 580 14.79 -1.28 -8.02
CA GLY A 580 14.11 -1.91 -9.16
C GLY A 580 14.76 -1.64 -10.51
N TYR A 581 14.25 -2.30 -11.54
CA TYR A 581 14.60 -2.11 -12.93
C TYR A 581 13.36 -2.29 -13.81
N GLN A 582 13.15 -1.41 -14.81
CA GLN A 582 11.94 -1.46 -15.66
C GLN A 582 12.01 -2.50 -16.78
N ALA A 583 10.84 -2.93 -17.23
CA ALA A 583 10.60 -3.56 -18.53
C ALA A 583 9.14 -3.36 -18.95
N PRO A 584 8.81 -3.47 -20.25
CA PRO A 584 7.42 -3.49 -20.71
C PRO A 584 6.61 -4.59 -20.02
N PRO A 585 5.27 -4.48 -19.99
CA PRO A 585 4.39 -5.58 -19.55
C PRO A 585 4.52 -6.77 -20.51
N ALA A 586 3.86 -7.90 -20.23
CA ALA A 586 3.81 -9.03 -21.15
C ALA A 586 3.34 -8.60 -22.54
N TRP A 587 3.79 -9.30 -23.57
CA TRP A 587 3.50 -8.93 -24.97
C TRP A 587 2.00 -8.77 -25.23
N SER A 588 1.17 -9.70 -24.74
CA SER A 588 -0.29 -9.63 -24.90
C SER A 588 -0.91 -8.40 -24.23
N THR A 589 -0.40 -8.00 -23.08
CA THR A 589 -0.85 -6.80 -22.37
C THR A 589 -0.43 -5.53 -23.13
N LEU A 590 0.81 -5.49 -23.61
CA LEU A 590 1.32 -4.36 -24.38
C LEU A 590 0.52 -4.11 -25.65
N VAL A 591 0.35 -5.14 -26.50
CA VAL A 591 -0.38 -4.99 -27.78
C VAL A 591 -1.89 -4.87 -27.61
N GLY A 592 -2.39 -5.22 -26.43
CA GLY A 592 -3.79 -5.01 -26.04
C GLY A 592 -4.11 -3.55 -25.69
N ALA A 593 -3.10 -2.76 -25.31
CA ALA A 593 -3.27 -1.39 -24.87
C ALA A 593 -2.60 -0.35 -25.78
N VAL A 594 -1.54 -0.70 -26.52
CA VAL A 594 -0.77 0.22 -27.37
C VAL A 594 -1.01 -0.09 -28.83
N HIS A 595 -1.53 0.86 -29.60
CA HIS A 595 -2.00 0.69 -30.99
C HIS A 595 -1.33 1.64 -31.98
N ASP A 596 -0.08 2.05 -31.71
CA ASP A 596 0.71 2.83 -32.68
C ASP A 596 0.74 2.15 -34.05
N GLU A 597 0.60 2.90 -35.17
CA GLU A 597 0.64 2.36 -36.54
C GLU A 597 1.90 1.51 -36.77
N LYS A 598 3.00 1.92 -36.19
CA LYS A 598 4.24 1.15 -36.05
C LYS A 598 4.57 1.07 -34.57
N LEU A 599 4.40 -0.11 -33.98
CA LEU A 599 4.79 -0.33 -32.61
C LEU A 599 6.32 -0.24 -32.49
N GLU A 600 6.79 0.72 -31.75
CA GLU A 600 8.21 0.98 -31.50
C GLU A 600 8.43 1.62 -30.11
N PRO A 601 9.65 1.54 -29.52
CA PRO A 601 9.89 2.01 -28.15
C PRO A 601 9.59 3.49 -27.91
N PHE A 602 9.54 4.29 -28.97
CA PHE A 602 9.30 5.74 -28.91
C PHE A 602 8.04 6.14 -29.67
N GLY A 603 7.12 5.22 -29.92
CA GLY A 603 5.80 5.50 -30.46
C GLY A 603 4.96 6.39 -29.55
N ASP A 604 4.02 7.14 -30.10
CA ASP A 604 3.25 8.14 -29.35
C ASP A 604 2.45 7.50 -28.22
N GLN A 605 1.74 6.39 -28.47
CA GLN A 605 1.00 5.68 -27.43
C GLN A 605 1.92 4.90 -26.49
N MET A 606 3.01 4.32 -27.00
CA MET A 606 4.02 3.69 -26.16
C MET A 606 4.56 4.66 -25.10
N LEU A 607 4.75 5.94 -25.43
CA LEU A 607 5.22 6.96 -24.50
C LEU A 607 4.14 7.40 -23.50
N VAL A 608 2.86 7.26 -23.81
CA VAL A 608 1.77 7.45 -22.84
C VAL A 608 1.82 6.34 -21.76
N HIS A 609 2.11 5.11 -22.17
CA HIS A 609 2.26 3.96 -21.29
C HIS A 609 3.66 3.84 -20.65
N GLN A 610 4.53 4.86 -20.79
CA GLN A 610 5.82 4.97 -20.11
C GLN A 610 5.81 6.23 -19.25
N LYS A 611 5.44 6.06 -17.98
CA LYS A 611 5.27 7.20 -17.06
C LYS A 611 6.58 7.74 -16.48
N ALA A 612 7.59 6.86 -16.34
CA ALA A 612 8.88 7.29 -15.80
C ALA A 612 9.60 8.24 -16.74
N SER A 613 10.08 9.35 -16.22
CA SER A 613 10.81 10.36 -16.97
C SER A 613 11.98 9.73 -17.74
N GLY A 614 11.91 9.76 -19.08
CA GLY A 614 12.90 9.17 -19.97
C GLY A 614 13.08 7.65 -19.84
N GLY A 615 12.06 6.91 -19.38
CA GLY A 615 12.15 5.49 -19.09
C GLY A 615 12.65 4.66 -20.25
N ASN A 616 12.12 4.83 -21.48
CA ASN A 616 12.56 4.08 -22.64
C ASN A 616 13.99 4.44 -23.08
N TYR A 617 14.46 5.65 -22.78
CA TYR A 617 15.89 6.01 -22.94
C TYR A 617 16.77 5.29 -21.92
N LYS A 618 16.32 5.15 -20.66
CA LYS A 618 17.02 4.42 -19.61
C LYS A 618 17.11 2.92 -19.95
N LEU A 619 16.02 2.34 -20.50
CA LEU A 619 16.03 0.97 -21.02
C LEU A 619 17.05 0.78 -22.13
N ALA A 620 17.05 1.66 -23.14
CA ALA A 620 18.00 1.60 -24.24
C ALA A 620 19.47 1.71 -23.75
N ARG A 621 19.72 2.61 -22.81
CA ARG A 621 21.04 2.77 -22.18
C ARG A 621 21.46 1.49 -21.46
N GLY A 622 20.59 0.91 -20.63
CA GLY A 622 20.91 -0.27 -19.85
C GLY A 622 21.25 -1.50 -20.70
N MET A 623 20.55 -1.69 -21.82
CA MET A 623 20.79 -2.83 -22.71
C MET A 623 22.14 -2.79 -23.44
N ARG A 624 22.69 -1.61 -23.72
CA ARG A 624 23.93 -1.47 -24.50
C ARG A 624 25.14 -2.13 -23.88
N GLY A 625 25.17 -2.26 -22.56
CA GLY A 625 26.28 -2.90 -21.86
C GLY A 625 26.21 -4.42 -21.86
N HIS A 626 25.05 -5.01 -22.07
CA HIS A 626 24.78 -6.40 -21.74
C HIS A 626 24.17 -7.22 -22.88
N ILE A 627 23.23 -6.65 -23.62
CA ILE A 627 22.41 -7.40 -24.58
C ILE A 627 22.63 -6.93 -26.00
N THR A 628 22.79 -5.63 -26.23
CA THR A 628 22.93 -5.09 -27.59
C THR A 628 24.34 -5.34 -28.13
N PRO A 629 24.47 -5.86 -29.34
CA PRO A 629 25.77 -5.91 -30.01
C PRO A 629 26.21 -4.49 -30.35
N GLY A 630 27.29 -4.01 -29.77
CA GLY A 630 27.82 -2.69 -30.04
C GLY A 630 29.00 -2.32 -29.16
N ASN A 631 29.67 -1.23 -29.49
CA ASN A 631 30.84 -0.80 -28.78
C ASN A 631 30.46 -0.05 -27.52
N LEU A 632 30.64 -0.63 -26.35
CA LEU A 632 30.40 -0.06 -25.02
C LEU A 632 31.09 1.30 -24.80
N ASN A 633 32.16 1.58 -25.57
CA ASN A 633 32.98 2.78 -25.37
C ASN A 633 32.34 4.09 -25.83
N ASP A 634 31.19 4.01 -26.51
CA ASP A 634 30.52 5.20 -27.06
C ASP A 634 29.40 5.74 -26.18
N VAL A 635 29.15 5.12 -25.01
CA VAL A 635 28.04 5.51 -24.11
C VAL A 635 28.55 6.24 -22.89
N SER A 636 28.35 7.53 -22.84
CA SER A 636 28.51 8.32 -21.62
C SER A 636 27.25 8.21 -20.76
N PHE A 637 27.32 7.43 -19.68
CA PHE A 637 26.22 7.31 -18.70
C PHE A 637 25.84 8.65 -18.04
N GLY A 638 26.71 9.66 -18.11
CA GLY A 638 26.46 11.00 -17.56
C GLY A 638 25.70 11.97 -18.46
N SER A 639 25.38 11.59 -19.70
CA SER A 639 24.75 12.52 -20.67
C SER A 639 23.24 12.61 -20.56
N VAL A 640 22.58 11.75 -19.78
CA VAL A 640 21.14 11.74 -19.57
C VAL A 640 20.83 12.35 -18.21
N VAL A 641 20.24 13.54 -18.19
CA VAL A 641 19.69 14.16 -16.98
C VAL A 641 18.16 14.09 -17.09
N ASN A 642 17.51 13.50 -16.09
CA ASN A 642 16.06 13.29 -16.06
C ASN A 642 15.56 12.56 -17.33
N GLY A 643 16.31 11.56 -17.80
CA GLY A 643 15.91 10.72 -18.91
C GLY A 643 15.99 11.35 -20.30
N THR A 644 16.26 12.65 -20.43
CA THR A 644 16.34 13.33 -21.74
C THR A 644 17.81 13.54 -22.15
N PRO A 645 18.20 13.22 -23.40
CA PRO A 645 19.53 13.53 -23.91
C PRO A 645 19.78 15.03 -23.85
N LYS A 646 20.92 15.46 -23.29
CA LYS A 646 21.27 16.88 -23.14
C LYS A 646 21.41 17.64 -24.46
N ASP A 647 21.78 16.96 -25.53
CA ASP A 647 22.27 17.58 -26.76
C ASP A 647 21.45 17.25 -28.02
N GLY A 648 20.28 16.59 -27.88
CA GLY A 648 19.52 16.11 -29.04
C GLY A 648 20.23 15.04 -29.87
N GLU A 649 21.42 14.60 -29.45
CA GLU A 649 22.12 13.47 -30.05
C GLU A 649 21.58 12.14 -29.52
N HIS A 650 20.87 11.42 -30.37
CA HIS A 650 20.33 10.10 -30.10
C HIS A 650 21.33 8.96 -30.42
N SER A 651 22.64 9.25 -30.42
CA SER A 651 23.67 8.27 -30.80
C SER A 651 23.75 7.01 -29.91
N TRP A 652 23.15 7.08 -28.74
CA TRP A 652 23.03 5.98 -27.80
C TRP A 652 21.66 5.28 -27.85
N LEU A 653 20.67 5.81 -28.54
CA LEU A 653 19.44 5.11 -28.82
C LEU A 653 19.77 3.87 -29.66
N ILE A 654 19.19 2.75 -29.29
CA ILE A 654 19.24 1.56 -30.13
C ILE A 654 18.40 1.89 -31.35
N PRO A 655 19.01 1.98 -32.56
CA PRO A 655 18.19 2.05 -33.76
C PRO A 655 17.27 0.85 -33.77
N THR A 656 16.02 1.01 -34.16
CA THR A 656 15.10 -0.12 -34.40
C THR A 656 15.69 -1.15 -35.38
N ASP A 657 16.70 -0.74 -36.15
CA ASP A 657 17.45 -1.59 -37.08
C ASP A 657 18.40 -2.60 -36.41
N ASP A 658 18.71 -2.44 -35.10
CA ASP A 658 19.51 -3.40 -34.33
C ASP A 658 18.73 -4.65 -33.92
N TRP A 659 17.39 -4.62 -34.06
CA TRP A 659 16.49 -5.70 -33.71
C TRP A 659 15.75 -6.21 -34.95
N ALA A 660 15.46 -7.50 -34.99
CA ALA A 660 14.70 -8.08 -36.11
C ALA A 660 13.27 -7.48 -36.15
N ASP A 661 12.70 -7.26 -34.96
CA ASP A 661 11.38 -6.62 -34.76
C ASP A 661 11.25 -6.10 -33.33
N ILE A 662 10.10 -5.50 -33.01
CA ILE A 662 9.81 -4.98 -31.67
C ILE A 662 9.63 -6.10 -30.62
N GLU A 663 9.29 -7.32 -31.03
CA GLU A 663 9.17 -8.45 -30.10
C GLU A 663 10.54 -8.86 -29.55
N ASP A 664 11.59 -8.82 -30.38
CA ASP A 664 12.98 -9.03 -29.92
C ASP A 664 13.42 -7.98 -28.89
N TRP A 665 13.11 -6.70 -29.14
CA TRP A 665 13.36 -5.61 -28.17
C TRP A 665 12.58 -5.84 -26.87
N HIS A 666 11.31 -6.15 -26.96
CA HIS A 666 10.44 -6.43 -25.82
C HIS A 666 11.02 -7.57 -24.95
N TRP A 667 11.37 -8.68 -25.60
CA TRP A 667 11.95 -9.82 -24.90
C TRP A 667 13.29 -9.51 -24.25
N ALA A 668 14.16 -8.80 -24.96
CA ALA A 668 15.47 -8.40 -24.44
C ALA A 668 15.39 -7.48 -23.23
N THR A 669 14.45 -6.51 -23.22
CA THR A 669 14.24 -5.63 -22.06
C THR A 669 13.75 -6.38 -20.84
N GLN A 670 12.85 -7.36 -21.02
CA GLN A 670 12.37 -8.20 -19.92
C GLN A 670 13.49 -9.11 -19.37
N LEU A 671 14.36 -9.65 -20.20
CA LEU A 671 15.52 -10.39 -19.76
C LEU A 671 16.52 -9.50 -19.02
N GLN A 672 16.70 -8.26 -19.47
CA GLN A 672 17.53 -7.27 -18.80
C GLN A 672 17.02 -6.97 -17.39
N GLN A 673 15.70 -6.76 -17.22
CA GLN A 673 15.08 -6.59 -15.91
C GLN A 673 15.37 -7.79 -14.99
N ALA A 674 15.14 -9.00 -15.48
CA ALA A 674 15.37 -10.21 -14.71
C ALA A 674 16.86 -10.37 -14.29
N GLN A 675 17.80 -10.02 -15.18
CA GLN A 675 19.22 -10.09 -14.90
C GLN A 675 19.66 -9.03 -13.90
N ALA A 676 19.15 -7.80 -14.01
CA ALA A 676 19.45 -6.71 -13.11
C ALA A 676 18.99 -7.04 -11.67
N MET A 677 17.76 -7.56 -11.52
CA MET A 677 17.24 -7.95 -10.21
C MET A 677 17.94 -9.17 -9.64
N ARG A 678 18.27 -10.17 -10.46
CA ARG A 678 19.09 -11.31 -10.03
C ARG A 678 20.43 -10.85 -9.47
N PHE A 679 21.13 -9.98 -10.20
CA PHE A 679 22.42 -9.47 -9.76
C PHE A 679 22.33 -8.71 -8.43
N GLY A 680 21.35 -7.80 -8.29
CA GLY A 680 21.16 -7.01 -7.09
C GLY A 680 20.78 -7.86 -5.87
N VAL A 681 19.76 -8.72 -6.00
CA VAL A 681 19.30 -9.55 -4.87
C VAL A 681 20.35 -10.59 -4.46
N GLU A 682 20.99 -11.26 -5.41
CA GLU A 682 22.05 -12.23 -5.09
C GLU A 682 23.24 -11.54 -4.40
N HIS A 683 23.57 -10.30 -4.81
CA HIS A 683 24.56 -9.49 -4.11
C HIS A 683 24.14 -9.21 -2.67
N MET A 684 22.94 -8.66 -2.43
CA MET A 684 22.46 -8.32 -1.09
C MET A 684 22.38 -9.54 -0.18
N ARG A 685 21.80 -10.64 -0.65
CA ARG A 685 21.75 -11.90 0.10
C ARG A 685 23.15 -12.44 0.43
N SER A 686 24.09 -12.26 -0.47
CA SER A 686 25.47 -12.69 -0.24
C SER A 686 26.23 -11.90 0.86
N LEU A 687 25.63 -10.81 1.33
CA LEU A 687 26.13 -9.99 2.45
C LEU A 687 25.61 -10.44 3.81
N GLU A 688 24.74 -11.47 3.89
CA GLU A 688 24.27 -11.99 5.18
C GLU A 688 25.45 -12.35 6.11
N PRO A 689 25.38 -12.05 7.41
CA PRO A 689 24.26 -11.42 8.15
C PRO A 689 24.29 -9.88 8.17
N VAL A 690 25.14 -9.21 7.40
CA VAL A 690 25.22 -7.75 7.33
C VAL A 690 23.96 -7.17 6.71
N ASN A 691 23.52 -7.72 5.59
CA ASN A 691 22.21 -7.42 5.01
C ASN A 691 21.13 -8.30 5.66
N ALA A 692 20.05 -7.68 6.06
CA ALA A 692 18.90 -8.34 6.72
C ALA A 692 17.66 -8.42 5.83
N GLY A 693 17.70 -7.82 4.62
CA GLY A 693 16.58 -7.94 3.70
C GLY A 693 16.68 -7.13 2.43
N ALA A 694 15.83 -7.52 1.45
CA ALA A 694 15.74 -6.89 0.14
C ALA A 694 14.30 -6.97 -0.41
N LEU A 695 13.66 -5.83 -0.65
CA LEU A 695 12.31 -5.71 -1.22
C LEU A 695 12.37 -5.03 -2.59
N ILE A 696 12.02 -5.75 -3.63
CA ILE A 696 12.03 -5.24 -5.00
C ILE A 696 10.86 -4.29 -5.22
N TRP A 697 11.09 -3.16 -5.83
CA TRP A 697 10.08 -2.32 -6.44
C TRP A 697 9.81 -2.83 -7.86
N GLN A 698 8.63 -3.40 -8.19
CA GLN A 698 7.47 -3.72 -7.39
C GLN A 698 6.88 -5.08 -7.80
N LEU A 699 5.87 -5.62 -7.10
CA LEU A 699 5.23 -6.87 -7.51
C LEU A 699 4.30 -6.68 -8.71
N ASN A 700 3.37 -5.72 -8.62
CA ASN A 700 2.17 -5.57 -9.45
C ASN A 700 2.07 -4.20 -10.12
N ASP A 701 1.16 -4.07 -11.07
CA ASP A 701 0.79 -2.85 -11.79
C ASP A 701 -0.70 -2.53 -11.56
N ASP A 702 -1.06 -1.23 -11.66
CA ASP A 702 -2.44 -0.72 -11.57
C ASP A 702 -3.11 -0.48 -12.93
N TRP A 703 -2.36 -0.57 -14.03
CA TRP A 703 -2.81 -0.46 -15.41
C TRP A 703 -1.73 -1.00 -16.37
N PRO A 704 -2.03 -1.19 -17.70
CA PRO A 704 -1.03 -1.63 -18.67
C PRO A 704 0.09 -0.59 -18.87
N VAL A 705 1.27 -0.81 -18.34
CA VAL A 705 2.36 0.19 -18.29
C VAL A 705 3.74 -0.44 -18.42
N VAL A 706 4.72 0.34 -18.90
CA VAL A 706 6.15 0.00 -18.79
C VAL A 706 6.62 0.37 -17.40
N SER A 707 6.86 -0.63 -16.56
CA SER A 707 7.09 -0.44 -15.12
C SER A 707 8.16 -1.37 -14.57
N TRP A 708 8.39 -1.28 -13.28
CA TRP A 708 9.28 -2.19 -12.51
C TRP A 708 8.57 -3.49 -12.09
N ALA A 709 7.26 -3.61 -12.30
CA ALA A 709 6.47 -4.74 -11.82
C ALA A 709 7.02 -6.11 -12.29
N ALA A 710 6.90 -7.09 -11.40
CA ALA A 710 7.22 -8.49 -11.68
C ALA A 710 6.05 -9.24 -12.31
N VAL A 711 4.83 -8.82 -12.01
CA VAL A 711 3.56 -9.30 -12.56
C VAL A 711 2.84 -8.09 -13.16
N ASP A 712 2.46 -8.16 -14.43
CA ASP A 712 1.78 -7.05 -15.08
C ASP A 712 0.29 -6.95 -14.69
N PHE A 713 -0.36 -5.85 -15.08
CA PHE A 713 -1.76 -5.57 -14.77
C PHE A 713 -2.72 -6.73 -15.11
N ASN A 714 -2.51 -7.43 -16.21
CA ASN A 714 -3.33 -8.59 -16.59
C ASN A 714 -2.96 -9.89 -15.85
N GLY A 715 -2.05 -9.83 -14.88
CA GLY A 715 -1.61 -10.97 -14.07
C GLY A 715 -0.60 -11.88 -14.78
N HIS A 716 0.08 -11.39 -15.84
CA HIS A 716 1.14 -12.13 -16.48
C HIS A 716 2.47 -11.96 -15.75
N ARG A 717 3.04 -13.07 -15.34
CA ARG A 717 4.35 -13.13 -14.69
C ARG A 717 5.46 -12.86 -15.71
N LYS A 718 6.20 -11.78 -15.50
CA LYS A 718 7.34 -11.41 -16.33
C LYS A 718 8.56 -12.29 -16.03
N PRO A 719 9.60 -12.35 -16.87
CA PRO A 719 10.83 -13.10 -16.62
C PRO A 719 11.47 -12.82 -15.25
N VAL A 720 11.38 -11.61 -14.72
CA VAL A 720 11.88 -11.24 -13.39
C VAL A 720 11.19 -12.03 -12.27
N TRP A 721 9.89 -12.30 -12.39
CA TRP A 721 9.16 -13.13 -11.42
C TRP A 721 9.70 -14.57 -11.38
N TYR A 722 10.02 -15.15 -12.53
CA TYR A 722 10.65 -16.48 -12.58
C TYR A 722 12.07 -16.47 -12.04
N ALA A 723 12.82 -15.38 -12.25
CA ALA A 723 14.13 -15.22 -11.66
C ALA A 723 14.06 -15.10 -10.13
N SER A 724 12.99 -14.47 -9.58
CA SER A 724 12.83 -14.32 -8.13
C SER A 724 12.62 -15.64 -7.41
N ARG A 725 11.96 -16.60 -8.00
CA ARG A 725 11.87 -17.96 -7.45
C ARG A 725 13.23 -18.57 -7.15
N ASP A 726 14.23 -18.25 -8.01
CA ASP A 726 15.59 -18.76 -7.84
C ASP A 726 16.35 -17.97 -6.79
N PHE A 727 16.37 -16.64 -6.90
CA PHE A 727 17.20 -15.81 -6.02
C PHE A 727 16.54 -15.58 -4.62
N PHE A 728 15.25 -15.84 -4.45
CA PHE A 728 14.59 -15.91 -3.14
C PHE A 728 14.51 -17.34 -2.56
N ALA A 729 15.01 -18.33 -3.31
CA ALA A 729 15.00 -19.69 -2.82
C ALA A 729 15.75 -19.81 -1.48
N PRO A 730 15.27 -20.62 -0.51
CA PRO A 730 15.91 -20.79 0.81
C PRO A 730 17.35 -21.30 0.72
N ARG A 731 17.71 -21.94 -0.40
CA ARG A 731 19.09 -22.38 -0.70
C ARG A 731 19.56 -21.73 -1.99
N LEU A 732 20.59 -20.93 -1.86
CA LEU A 732 21.17 -20.20 -2.97
C LEU A 732 22.69 -20.44 -3.05
N ALA A 733 23.21 -20.65 -4.25
CA ALA A 733 24.64 -20.61 -4.52
C ALA A 733 24.88 -19.53 -5.59
N THR A 734 25.69 -18.55 -5.27
CA THR A 734 25.98 -17.43 -6.15
C THR A 734 27.47 -17.13 -6.21
N ILE A 735 27.93 -16.56 -7.34
CA ILE A 735 29.31 -16.07 -7.51
C ILE A 735 29.23 -14.55 -7.59
N GLN A 736 29.79 -13.90 -6.57
CA GLN A 736 29.71 -12.45 -6.44
C GLN A 736 31.05 -11.77 -6.64
N PRO A 737 31.11 -10.64 -7.36
CA PRO A 737 32.27 -9.79 -7.41
C PRO A 737 32.53 -9.19 -6.02
N ARG A 738 33.78 -9.12 -5.63
CA ARG A 738 34.22 -8.53 -4.35
C ARG A 738 35.43 -7.63 -4.56
N THR A 739 35.47 -6.62 -3.69
CA THR A 739 36.61 -5.69 -3.60
C THR A 739 37.35 -5.94 -2.30
N SER A 740 38.64 -6.18 -2.36
CA SER A 740 39.45 -6.41 -1.16
C SER A 740 39.51 -5.17 -0.26
N GLU A 741 39.72 -5.39 1.05
CA GLU A 741 39.88 -4.31 2.03
C GLU A 741 41.04 -3.38 1.66
N GLU A 742 42.15 -3.91 1.18
CA GLU A 742 43.29 -3.14 0.70
C GLU A 742 42.93 -2.22 -0.47
N TYR A 743 42.09 -2.67 -1.39
CA TYR A 743 41.61 -1.86 -2.53
C TYR A 743 40.68 -0.73 -2.04
N ARG A 744 39.76 -1.00 -1.13
CA ARG A 744 38.88 0.01 -0.53
C ARG A 744 39.66 1.08 0.22
N GLU A 745 40.61 0.72 1.04
CA GLU A 745 41.45 1.67 1.79
C GLU A 745 42.25 2.61 0.88
N THR A 746 42.69 2.11 -0.25
CA THR A 746 43.51 2.90 -1.20
C THR A 746 42.69 3.78 -2.13
N HIS A 747 41.36 3.56 -2.27
CA HIS A 747 40.49 4.23 -3.24
C HIS A 747 39.26 4.88 -2.61
N SER A 748 39.19 5.01 -1.29
CA SER A 748 38.02 5.49 -0.53
C SER A 748 37.50 6.89 -0.88
N TRP A 749 38.32 7.75 -1.51
CA TRP A 749 37.89 9.12 -1.88
C TRP A 749 37.37 9.28 -3.32
N GLU A 750 37.42 8.23 -4.14
CA GLU A 750 37.11 8.33 -5.57
C GLU A 750 35.62 8.05 -5.88
N GLY A 751 34.81 7.89 -4.85
CA GLY A 751 33.42 7.48 -4.99
C GLY A 751 33.26 5.98 -5.21
N VAL A 752 32.04 5.56 -5.35
CA VAL A 752 31.66 4.16 -5.53
C VAL A 752 32.32 3.57 -6.78
N LYS A 753 32.98 2.45 -6.65
CA LYS A 753 33.69 1.78 -7.74
C LYS A 753 33.19 0.37 -7.93
N THR A 754 32.97 0.03 -9.19
CA THR A 754 32.63 -1.33 -9.65
C THR A 754 33.90 -2.20 -9.91
N ASP A 755 35.07 -1.65 -9.68
CA ASP A 755 36.35 -2.40 -9.88
C ASP A 755 36.48 -3.46 -8.81
N THR A 756 36.28 -4.70 -9.19
CA THR A 756 36.43 -5.87 -8.33
C THR A 756 37.77 -6.54 -8.61
N ASP A 757 38.43 -7.04 -7.59
CA ASP A 757 39.73 -7.71 -7.72
C ASP A 757 39.62 -9.25 -7.59
N HIS A 758 38.46 -9.77 -7.15
CA HIS A 758 38.24 -11.22 -7.09
C HIS A 758 36.75 -11.60 -7.14
N LEU A 759 36.50 -12.90 -7.31
CA LEU A 759 35.16 -13.50 -7.26
C LEU A 759 35.05 -14.45 -6.07
N GLU A 760 33.94 -14.39 -5.35
CA GLU A 760 33.63 -15.30 -4.25
C GLU A 760 32.44 -16.19 -4.59
N LEU A 761 32.58 -17.50 -4.31
CA LEU A 761 31.43 -18.42 -4.30
C LEU A 761 30.78 -18.42 -2.91
N ILE A 762 29.54 -18.04 -2.85
CA ILE A 762 28.77 -17.95 -1.61
C ILE A 762 27.62 -18.94 -1.67
N VAL A 763 27.41 -19.65 -0.57
CA VAL A 763 26.29 -20.61 -0.42
C VAL A 763 25.49 -20.19 0.79
N LEU A 764 24.20 -19.94 0.57
CA LEU A 764 23.24 -19.54 1.57
C LEU A 764 22.26 -20.68 1.87
N ASN A 765 21.78 -20.75 3.11
CA ASN A 765 20.81 -21.71 3.54
C ASN A 765 19.99 -21.13 4.71
N ASP A 766 18.79 -20.66 4.39
CA ASP A 766 17.86 -20.00 5.34
C ASP A 766 17.04 -21.03 6.16
N THR A 767 17.27 -22.33 5.98
CA THR A 767 16.52 -23.42 6.64
C THR A 767 17.25 -24.02 7.83
#